data_d9a6576d16ecc970cf01a91025c4dfcb
#
_entry.id   d9a6576d16ecc970cf01a91025c4dfcb
#
_cell.length_a   1.000
_cell.length_b   1.000
_cell.length_c   1.000
_cell.angle_alpha   90.00
_cell.angle_beta   90.00
_cell.angle_gamma   90.00
#
_symmetry.space_group_name_H-M   'P 1'
#
loop_
_entity.id
_entity.type
_entity.pdbx_description
1 polymer ?
#
loop_
_entity_poly.entity_id
_entity_poly.type
_entity_poly.pdbx_seq_one_letter_code
_entity_poly.pdbx_strand_id
1 'polypeptide(L)'
;MKKTKDVVINIRWMMVILFTIHYSLFISVAPTAWAQSWTADNGNGTFTNPLFYDEFSDPDVIRVGDDYYLAGTTMHAVPGLVILHSKDLVNWEFASYCFDRFDFPEDRFALKNHQEIYGQGIWAPAIRYANGQFYIFSNINGKGLQCYTSKDIRGPWTHHNMQGNIYDLSVLFDDDGKIYAIHKYGEVHCTELKPDMSGPVEGSDRVIIPEGNGIGEGHHMYKINGMYYLISTDYSPNGRTLCSRSKSIWGPYETRVITADETYGYSGVGRTQVPRGEKYRIGSDGTKFGVMPASPDATGCDNAHQGGIVQAKDGSWWALLMQDFHAIGRTVCLMPVTWEDGWPMVGLKGNLGRAPRTWFKPKAPLSSPEGDTSAQTDEAPSGAVGGAYDRSDDFNYSRTSHHSPLTALKPIWQWNHNPDDKMWGLKNGRLRIQSQPAEQLMWARNTLTQRVIGPTSIATVELYIKGMKDGDVAGLGNINVPCSWIGIVKNGKDITLRCFEQMTNDTVCVPVDLVDGKIWLRSIGDYDNNQAQYAYSVDGETYTLLGRMMPLSYQLITFQGSRHALFAFNTQGKNGGYAEFDNFTVVEPKADRSGNIPYGKTFRIINKATNRPAVALKHGLLHDSHAGDKSQQTLFTIDDRGCGMVSLRCADGRYVKVYGDGLPGDVRFTTDAKEAEVFLWQDYLDHDFMLLSLKNHRCLGKSPTTGSPYSMDFAGPDPARRNGAVFRWEENK
;
A
#
# COMPACT_ATOMS: atom_id res chain seq x y z
N MET A 1 39.80 27.06 19.84
CA MET A 1 39.22 25.71 19.71
C MET A 1 38.10 25.39 20.71
N LYS A 2 37.89 26.07 21.81
CA LYS A 2 36.77 25.81 22.77
C LYS A 2 35.42 26.42 22.34
N LYS A 3 35.39 27.52 21.57
CA LYS A 3 34.12 28.17 21.13
C LYS A 3 33.35 27.46 20.02
N THR A 4 34.01 26.61 19.24
CA THR A 4 33.34 25.87 18.15
C THR A 4 32.61 24.59 18.62
N LYS A 5 32.97 24.03 19.76
CA LYS A 5 32.24 22.85 20.30
C LYS A 5 30.90 23.21 20.93
N ASP A 6 30.81 24.38 21.58
CA ASP A 6 29.57 24.81 22.25
C ASP A 6 28.47 25.21 21.25
N VAL A 7 28.85 25.72 20.07
CA VAL A 7 27.87 26.04 19.00
C VAL A 7 27.30 24.78 18.33
N VAL A 8 28.10 23.73 18.17
CA VAL A 8 27.62 22.46 17.58
C VAL A 8 26.70 21.71 18.55
N ILE A 9 26.94 21.81 19.86
CA ILE A 9 26.09 21.21 20.88
C ILE A 9 24.74 21.94 20.92
N ASN A 10 24.72 23.28 20.86
CA ASN A 10 23.46 24.05 20.87
C ASN A 10 22.61 23.81 19.61
N ILE A 11 23.21 23.63 18.43
CA ILE A 11 22.44 23.32 17.22
C ILE A 11 21.85 21.91 17.28
N ARG A 12 22.54 20.93 17.84
CA ARG A 12 21.99 19.58 18.05
C ARG A 12 20.83 19.57 19.05
N TRP A 13 20.96 20.32 20.14
CA TRP A 13 19.86 20.46 21.12
C TRP A 13 18.67 21.23 20.56
N MET A 14 18.88 22.27 19.77
CA MET A 14 17.79 22.99 19.10
C MET A 14 17.07 22.13 18.03
N MET A 15 17.78 21.29 17.27
CA MET A 15 17.13 20.36 16.36
C MET A 15 16.36 19.27 17.09
N VAL A 16 16.87 18.76 18.19
CA VAL A 16 16.13 17.77 19.03
C VAL A 16 14.90 18.42 19.68
N ILE A 17 14.96 19.66 20.14
CA ILE A 17 13.82 20.36 20.72
C ILE A 17 12.78 20.75 19.66
N LEU A 18 13.16 21.14 18.46
CA LEU A 18 12.24 21.41 17.34
C LEU A 18 11.55 20.13 16.82
N PHE A 19 12.25 19.00 16.83
CA PHE A 19 11.65 17.71 16.48
C PHE A 19 10.71 17.20 17.60
N THR A 20 11.08 17.34 18.85
CA THR A 20 10.20 16.97 20.00
C THR A 20 8.94 17.84 20.06
N ILE A 21 9.00 19.12 19.74
CA ILE A 21 7.83 20.01 19.73
C ILE A 21 6.87 19.65 18.57
N HIS A 22 7.37 19.24 17.41
CA HIS A 22 6.50 18.77 16.31
C HIS A 22 5.82 17.43 16.61
N TYR A 23 6.48 16.52 17.33
CA TYR A 23 5.92 15.23 17.74
C TYR A 23 5.07 15.30 19.02
N SER A 24 5.37 16.20 19.94
CA SER A 24 4.56 16.35 21.17
C SER A 24 3.16 16.91 20.91
N LEU A 25 2.92 17.59 19.79
CA LEU A 25 1.57 17.97 19.36
C LEU A 25 0.71 16.77 18.87
N PHE A 26 1.33 15.65 18.49
CA PHE A 26 0.60 14.43 18.12
C PHE A 26 0.32 13.46 19.27
N ILE A 27 0.91 13.67 20.45
CA ILE A 27 0.80 12.73 21.58
C ILE A 27 -0.44 13.00 22.44
N SER A 28 -1.08 14.17 22.31
CA SER A 28 -2.24 14.58 23.14
C SER A 28 -3.60 14.45 22.44
N VAL A 29 -3.76 13.57 21.45
CA VAL A 29 -5.08 13.29 20.88
C VAL A 29 -5.81 12.36 21.84
N ALA A 30 -6.74 12.91 22.60
CA ALA A 30 -7.68 12.14 23.38
C ALA A 30 -8.51 11.22 22.48
N PRO A 31 -8.80 9.97 22.88
CA PRO A 31 -9.55 9.02 22.07
C PRO A 31 -11.06 9.32 22.14
N THR A 32 -11.57 10.30 21.42
CA THR A 32 -13.00 10.62 21.39
C THR A 32 -13.61 10.89 20.02
N ALA A 33 -12.87 10.68 18.95
CA ALA A 33 -13.47 10.55 17.62
C ALA A 33 -13.03 9.20 17.06
N TRP A 34 -13.95 8.44 16.49
CA TRP A 34 -13.63 7.26 15.68
C TRP A 34 -12.65 7.71 14.60
N ALA A 35 -11.41 7.29 14.70
CA ALA A 35 -10.38 7.74 13.79
C ALA A 35 -10.78 7.30 12.38
N GLN A 36 -10.86 8.24 11.46
CA GLN A 36 -11.13 7.95 10.06
C GLN A 36 -9.99 7.10 9.52
N SER A 37 -10.30 5.99 8.85
CA SER A 37 -9.32 5.19 8.15
C SER A 37 -9.11 5.72 6.73
N TRP A 38 -7.96 5.40 6.12
CA TRP A 38 -7.68 5.74 4.74
C TRP A 38 -8.79 5.20 3.83
N THR A 39 -9.33 6.06 2.99
CA THR A 39 -10.18 5.69 1.86
C THR A 39 -9.66 6.32 0.59
N ALA A 40 -9.65 5.55 -0.51
CA ALA A 40 -9.33 6.10 -1.81
C ALA A 40 -10.41 7.06 -2.32
N ASP A 41 -11.66 6.86 -1.94
CA ASP A 41 -12.80 7.67 -2.37
C ASP A 41 -12.73 9.09 -1.76
N ASN A 42 -12.72 10.09 -2.62
CA ASN A 42 -12.69 11.49 -2.20
C ASN A 42 -14.10 12.06 -1.90
N GLY A 43 -15.17 11.27 -2.10
CA GLY A 43 -16.55 11.71 -1.89
C GLY A 43 -17.08 12.75 -2.91
N ASN A 44 -16.29 13.08 -3.91
CA ASN A 44 -16.61 14.12 -4.90
C ASN A 44 -16.59 13.61 -6.35
N GLY A 45 -16.72 12.29 -6.55
CA GLY A 45 -16.65 11.66 -7.88
C GLY A 45 -15.23 11.31 -8.34
N THR A 46 -14.21 11.54 -7.50
CA THR A 46 -12.83 11.14 -7.76
C THR A 46 -12.32 10.17 -6.72
N PHE A 47 -11.20 9.52 -7.02
CA PHE A 47 -10.45 8.70 -6.08
C PHE A 47 -8.97 9.11 -6.07
N THR A 48 -8.25 8.77 -5.02
CA THR A 48 -6.81 9.00 -4.87
C THR A 48 -6.09 7.69 -4.60
N ASN A 49 -5.10 7.35 -5.44
CA ASN A 49 -4.24 6.19 -5.26
C ASN A 49 -3.26 6.36 -4.07
N PRO A 50 -2.85 5.27 -3.41
CA PRO A 50 -3.24 3.88 -3.66
C PRO A 50 -4.67 3.60 -3.21
N LEU A 51 -5.31 2.57 -3.76
CA LEU A 51 -6.65 2.14 -3.30
C LEU A 51 -6.61 1.73 -1.83
N PHE A 52 -5.56 1.01 -1.45
CA PHE A 52 -5.28 0.59 -0.07
C PHE A 52 -3.92 1.15 0.32
N TYR A 53 -3.86 1.87 1.44
CA TYR A 53 -2.57 2.33 1.98
C TYR A 53 -1.94 1.27 2.90
N ASP A 54 -2.26 0.01 2.66
CA ASP A 54 -1.66 -1.17 3.26
C ASP A 54 -1.28 -2.18 2.17
N GLU A 55 -0.61 -3.24 2.57
CA GLU A 55 -0.15 -4.24 1.62
C GLU A 55 -1.30 -5.05 1.03
N PHE A 56 -1.30 -5.17 -0.28
CA PHE A 56 -2.13 -6.11 -1.02
C PHE A 56 -1.35 -6.56 -2.27
N SER A 57 -0.62 -7.67 -2.14
CA SER A 57 0.32 -8.13 -3.16
C SER A 57 -0.32 -9.00 -4.23
N ASP A 58 0.24 -8.91 -5.43
CA ASP A 58 -0.07 -9.77 -6.59
C ASP A 58 -1.57 -9.84 -6.89
N PRO A 59 -2.24 -8.68 -7.10
CA PRO A 59 -3.69 -8.63 -7.26
C PRO A 59 -4.16 -9.27 -8.57
N ASP A 60 -5.22 -10.07 -8.51
CA ASP A 60 -5.98 -10.47 -9.69
C ASP A 60 -7.45 -10.08 -9.52
N VAL A 61 -8.04 -9.47 -10.54
CA VAL A 61 -9.36 -8.87 -10.50
C VAL A 61 -10.28 -9.49 -11.53
N ILE A 62 -11.54 -9.75 -11.12
CA ILE A 62 -12.62 -10.14 -12.03
C ILE A 62 -13.88 -9.32 -11.77
N ARG A 63 -14.75 -9.28 -12.77
CA ARG A 63 -16.12 -8.79 -12.65
C ARG A 63 -17.11 -9.95 -12.87
N VAL A 64 -18.10 -10.06 -11.99
CA VAL A 64 -19.20 -11.01 -12.11
C VAL A 64 -20.53 -10.24 -11.96
N GLY A 65 -21.23 -10.05 -13.05
CA GLY A 65 -22.43 -9.21 -13.05
C GLY A 65 -22.09 -7.74 -12.75
N ASP A 66 -22.63 -7.24 -11.65
CA ASP A 66 -22.42 -5.87 -11.17
C ASP A 66 -21.35 -5.77 -10.07
N ASP A 67 -20.72 -6.88 -9.74
CA ASP A 67 -19.76 -7.01 -8.64
C ASP A 67 -18.33 -7.21 -9.15
N TYR A 68 -17.37 -6.65 -8.42
CA TYR A 68 -15.94 -6.82 -8.66
C TYR A 68 -15.31 -7.58 -7.49
N TYR A 69 -14.40 -8.48 -7.79
CA TYR A 69 -13.69 -9.27 -6.81
C TYR A 69 -12.20 -9.17 -7.07
N LEU A 70 -11.44 -8.99 -5.99
CA LEU A 70 -10.00 -8.83 -6.01
C LEU A 70 -9.38 -9.86 -5.07
N ALA A 71 -8.52 -10.73 -5.59
CA ALA A 71 -7.75 -11.68 -4.80
C ALA A 71 -6.30 -11.24 -4.68
N GLY A 72 -5.70 -11.46 -3.51
CA GLY A 72 -4.30 -11.14 -3.25
C GLY A 72 -3.61 -12.23 -2.45
N THR A 73 -2.26 -12.27 -2.55
CA THR A 73 -1.46 -13.22 -1.79
C THR A 73 -1.36 -12.84 -0.32
N THR A 74 -1.08 -13.84 0.53
CA THR A 74 -0.79 -13.65 1.97
C THR A 74 0.53 -14.27 2.38
N MET A 75 1.28 -14.81 1.44
CA MET A 75 2.57 -15.48 1.66
C MET A 75 2.48 -16.54 2.76
N HIS A 76 3.22 -16.38 3.85
CA HIS A 76 3.25 -17.27 5.00
C HIS A 76 2.17 -16.97 6.05
N ALA A 77 1.50 -15.82 5.94
CA ALA A 77 0.48 -15.42 6.91
C ALA A 77 -0.85 -16.14 6.68
N VAL A 78 -1.49 -16.57 7.75
CA VAL A 78 -2.78 -17.27 7.72
C VAL A 78 -3.80 -16.61 8.64
N PRO A 79 -5.09 -16.57 8.24
CA PRO A 79 -5.75 -17.16 7.05
C PRO A 79 -5.18 -16.63 5.73
N GLY A 80 -5.32 -17.40 4.66
CA GLY A 80 -4.68 -17.15 3.39
C GLY A 80 -5.59 -17.01 2.19
N LEU A 81 -5.03 -16.32 1.19
CA LEU A 81 -5.64 -15.76 0.01
C LEU A 81 -6.84 -14.87 0.37
N VAL A 82 -6.52 -13.60 0.58
CA VAL A 82 -7.54 -12.58 0.88
C VAL A 82 -8.35 -12.25 -0.37
N ILE A 83 -9.66 -12.14 -0.20
CA ILE A 83 -10.60 -11.74 -1.25
C ILE A 83 -11.34 -10.50 -0.78
N LEU A 84 -11.36 -9.48 -1.64
CA LEU A 84 -12.15 -8.27 -1.45
C LEU A 84 -13.27 -8.20 -2.49
N HIS A 85 -14.33 -7.48 -2.15
CA HIS A 85 -15.50 -7.21 -2.97
C HIS A 85 -15.68 -5.71 -3.15
N SER A 86 -16.14 -5.28 -4.33
CA SER A 86 -16.47 -3.88 -4.63
C SER A 86 -17.64 -3.79 -5.62
N LYS A 87 -18.35 -2.66 -5.57
CA LYS A 87 -19.38 -2.28 -6.55
C LYS A 87 -18.91 -1.22 -7.54
N ASP A 88 -17.75 -0.57 -7.29
CA ASP A 88 -17.30 0.60 -8.05
C ASP A 88 -15.78 0.62 -8.34
N LEU A 89 -15.03 -0.43 -8.01
CA LEU A 89 -13.57 -0.55 -8.12
C LEU A 89 -12.77 0.37 -7.19
N VAL A 90 -13.40 1.24 -6.43
CA VAL A 90 -12.75 2.21 -5.54
C VAL A 90 -12.98 1.85 -4.08
N ASN A 91 -14.24 1.55 -3.73
CA ASN A 91 -14.63 1.15 -2.39
C ASN A 91 -14.64 -0.37 -2.28
N TRP A 92 -13.80 -0.92 -1.42
CA TRP A 92 -13.60 -2.34 -1.24
C TRP A 92 -13.91 -2.78 0.18
N GLU A 93 -14.56 -3.92 0.32
CA GLU A 93 -14.83 -4.57 1.59
C GLU A 93 -14.25 -5.99 1.62
N PHE A 94 -13.95 -6.48 2.81
CA PHE A 94 -13.50 -7.86 2.99
C PHE A 94 -14.64 -8.83 2.64
N ALA A 95 -14.37 -9.78 1.76
CA ALA A 95 -15.33 -10.85 1.42
C ALA A 95 -14.99 -12.16 2.16
N SER A 96 -13.78 -12.69 1.99
CA SER A 96 -13.37 -13.95 2.65
C SER A 96 -11.87 -14.20 2.56
N TYR A 97 -11.45 -15.27 3.23
CA TYR A 97 -10.21 -16.01 2.97
C TYR A 97 -10.55 -17.38 2.39
N CYS A 98 -9.63 -17.97 1.61
CA CYS A 98 -9.82 -19.30 1.03
C CYS A 98 -9.56 -20.43 2.03
N PHE A 99 -8.64 -20.22 2.99
CA PHE A 99 -8.24 -21.20 3.98
C PHE A 99 -7.82 -20.53 5.28
N ASP A 100 -7.97 -21.25 6.40
CA ASP A 100 -7.60 -20.78 7.74
C ASP A 100 -6.14 -21.08 8.11
N ARG A 101 -5.56 -22.13 7.54
CA ARG A 101 -4.17 -22.60 7.78
C ARG A 101 -3.65 -23.43 6.63
N PHE A 102 -2.33 -23.54 6.53
CA PHE A 102 -1.71 -24.53 5.64
C PHE A 102 -1.96 -25.94 6.17
N ASP A 103 -2.64 -26.75 5.38
CA ASP A 103 -2.96 -28.15 5.73
C ASP A 103 -1.83 -29.11 5.32
N PHE A 104 -0.63 -28.84 5.85
CA PHE A 104 0.56 -29.64 5.60
C PHE A 104 1.29 -29.92 6.93
N PRO A 105 1.81 -31.17 7.11
CA PRO A 105 2.36 -31.59 8.38
C PRO A 105 3.77 -31.07 8.69
N GLU A 106 4.46 -30.49 7.73
CA GLU A 106 5.85 -30.05 7.89
C GLU A 106 5.99 -28.90 8.89
N ASP A 107 6.99 -28.99 9.72
CA ASP A 107 7.28 -28.07 10.80
C ASP A 107 7.46 -26.61 10.34
N ARG A 108 7.93 -26.41 9.12
CA ARG A 108 8.14 -25.08 8.52
C ARG A 108 6.86 -24.22 8.43
N PHE A 109 5.70 -24.87 8.22
CA PHE A 109 4.41 -24.15 8.18
C PHE A 109 3.95 -23.65 9.56
N ALA A 110 4.52 -24.19 10.63
CA ALA A 110 4.15 -23.87 12.01
C ALA A 110 5.31 -23.30 12.85
N LEU A 111 6.37 -22.84 12.21
CA LEU A 111 7.56 -22.28 12.85
C LEU A 111 8.16 -23.21 13.93
N LYS A 112 8.24 -24.51 13.65
CA LYS A 112 8.78 -25.51 14.56
C LYS A 112 10.19 -25.90 14.16
N ASN A 113 11.01 -26.29 15.16
CA ASN A 113 12.34 -26.85 14.94
C ASN A 113 13.24 -25.97 14.04
N HIS A 114 13.19 -24.63 14.21
CA HIS A 114 13.91 -23.65 13.38
C HIS A 114 13.67 -23.82 11.87
N GLN A 115 12.45 -24.22 11.51
CA GLN A 115 12.01 -24.25 10.13
C GLN A 115 10.93 -23.20 9.90
N GLU A 116 10.97 -22.52 8.76
CA GLU A 116 10.11 -21.38 8.46
C GLU A 116 9.75 -21.35 6.95
N ILE A 117 8.79 -20.49 6.60
CA ILE A 117 8.37 -20.23 5.23
C ILE A 117 8.27 -18.72 4.94
N TYR A 118 9.11 -17.90 5.58
CA TYR A 118 9.17 -16.46 5.26
C TYR A 118 9.46 -16.24 3.78
N GLY A 119 8.72 -15.32 3.14
CA GLY A 119 8.79 -15.10 1.70
C GLY A 119 8.33 -16.27 0.83
N GLN A 120 7.79 -17.28 1.44
CA GLN A 120 7.23 -18.49 0.84
C GLN A 120 5.76 -18.64 1.27
N GLY A 121 5.23 -19.84 1.21
CA GLY A 121 3.83 -20.12 1.50
C GLY A 121 3.00 -20.06 0.25
N ILE A 122 1.90 -19.30 0.24
CA ILE A 122 1.04 -19.18 -0.92
C ILE A 122 1.33 -17.89 -1.70
N TRP A 123 1.54 -18.01 -3.01
CA TRP A 123 1.96 -16.93 -3.88
C TRP A 123 0.80 -16.35 -4.70
N ALA A 124 1.12 -15.65 -5.81
CA ALA A 124 0.17 -14.93 -6.65
C ALA A 124 -1.09 -15.76 -6.99
N PRO A 125 -2.30 -15.26 -6.71
CA PRO A 125 -3.54 -15.93 -7.07
C PRO A 125 -3.99 -15.62 -8.49
N ALA A 126 -4.78 -16.53 -9.08
CA ALA A 126 -5.60 -16.28 -10.25
C ALA A 126 -7.06 -16.55 -9.89
N ILE A 127 -7.89 -15.51 -9.79
CA ILE A 127 -9.34 -15.64 -9.53
C ILE A 127 -10.10 -15.73 -10.82
N ARG A 128 -11.05 -16.69 -10.92
CA ARG A 128 -11.92 -16.87 -12.09
C ARG A 128 -13.34 -17.21 -11.66
N TYR A 129 -14.28 -16.88 -12.52
CA TYR A 129 -15.67 -17.31 -12.37
C TYR A 129 -16.11 -18.01 -13.66
N ALA A 130 -16.47 -19.26 -13.54
CA ALA A 130 -16.94 -20.07 -14.66
C ALA A 130 -17.97 -21.07 -14.19
N ASN A 131 -18.92 -21.44 -15.05
CA ASN A 131 -19.93 -22.47 -14.77
C ASN A 131 -20.69 -22.26 -13.44
N GLY A 132 -20.94 -21.00 -13.06
CA GLY A 132 -21.66 -20.66 -11.82
C GLY A 132 -20.85 -20.87 -10.54
N GLN A 133 -19.51 -20.89 -10.63
CA GLN A 133 -18.62 -21.16 -9.52
C GLN A 133 -17.37 -20.27 -9.59
N PHE A 134 -16.87 -19.86 -8.44
CA PHE A 134 -15.56 -19.20 -8.29
C PHE A 134 -14.45 -20.23 -8.18
N TYR A 135 -13.32 -19.90 -8.75
CA TYR A 135 -12.06 -20.63 -8.70
C TYR A 135 -10.94 -19.68 -8.33
N ILE A 136 -10.10 -20.08 -7.38
CA ILE A 136 -8.85 -19.39 -7.10
C ILE A 136 -7.71 -20.37 -7.18
N PHE A 137 -6.81 -20.12 -8.09
CA PHE A 137 -5.59 -20.93 -8.29
C PHE A 137 -4.41 -20.18 -7.69
N SER A 138 -3.51 -20.89 -7.07
CA SER A 138 -2.24 -20.36 -6.60
C SER A 138 -1.25 -21.49 -6.39
N ASN A 139 0.01 -21.14 -6.17
CA ASN A 139 1.07 -22.12 -5.93
C ASN A 139 1.59 -21.99 -4.49
N ILE A 140 1.70 -23.11 -3.79
CA ILE A 140 2.35 -23.17 -2.48
C ILE A 140 3.76 -23.72 -2.66
N ASN A 141 4.76 -22.98 -2.20
CA ASN A 141 6.16 -23.35 -2.35
C ASN A 141 6.45 -24.75 -1.80
N GLY A 142 6.95 -25.63 -2.68
CA GLY A 142 7.25 -27.02 -2.37
C GLY A 142 6.01 -27.92 -2.17
N LYS A 143 4.80 -27.41 -2.48
CA LYS A 143 3.54 -28.17 -2.47
C LYS A 143 2.82 -28.13 -3.81
N GLY A 144 3.26 -27.24 -4.71
CA GLY A 144 2.72 -27.14 -6.05
C GLY A 144 1.40 -26.38 -6.15
N LEU A 145 0.70 -26.60 -7.25
CA LEU A 145 -0.52 -25.92 -7.60
C LEU A 145 -1.67 -26.30 -6.67
N GLN A 146 -2.41 -25.29 -6.21
CA GLN A 146 -3.61 -25.41 -5.40
C GLN A 146 -4.77 -24.76 -6.13
N CYS A 147 -5.98 -25.27 -5.94
CA CYS A 147 -7.21 -24.65 -6.39
C CYS A 147 -8.22 -24.62 -5.24
N TYR A 148 -8.89 -23.50 -5.07
CA TYR A 148 -10.00 -23.33 -4.12
C TYR A 148 -11.25 -23.01 -4.92
N THR A 149 -12.35 -23.71 -4.63
CA THR A 149 -13.62 -23.55 -5.36
C THR A 149 -14.78 -23.25 -4.42
N SER A 150 -15.67 -22.35 -4.82
CA SER A 150 -16.90 -22.06 -4.10
C SER A 150 -17.99 -21.52 -5.03
N LYS A 151 -19.25 -21.77 -4.70
CA LYS A 151 -20.39 -21.13 -5.37
C LYS A 151 -20.66 -19.72 -4.84
N ASP A 152 -20.26 -19.44 -3.60
CA ASP A 152 -20.36 -18.13 -2.97
C ASP A 152 -18.95 -17.60 -2.70
N ILE A 153 -18.68 -16.34 -3.04
CA ILE A 153 -17.38 -15.71 -2.81
C ILE A 153 -17.00 -15.67 -1.32
N ARG A 154 -17.98 -15.69 -0.45
CA ARG A 154 -17.77 -15.75 1.01
C ARG A 154 -17.43 -17.14 1.52
N GLY A 155 -17.44 -18.14 0.64
CA GLY A 155 -17.21 -19.54 0.99
C GLY A 155 -18.48 -20.30 1.41
N PRO A 156 -18.41 -21.51 1.94
CA PRO A 156 -17.14 -22.20 2.21
C PRO A 156 -16.38 -22.57 0.94
N TRP A 157 -15.05 -22.58 1.05
CA TRP A 157 -14.15 -22.95 -0.03
C TRP A 157 -13.77 -24.43 0.05
N THR A 158 -13.80 -25.12 -1.07
CA THR A 158 -13.31 -26.49 -1.20
C THR A 158 -11.89 -26.45 -1.75
N HIS A 159 -10.95 -27.04 -1.02
CA HIS A 159 -9.53 -27.11 -1.40
C HIS A 159 -9.27 -28.32 -2.29
N HIS A 160 -8.55 -28.10 -3.40
CA HIS A 160 -8.04 -29.12 -4.30
C HIS A 160 -6.51 -28.99 -4.35
N ASN A 161 -5.80 -29.98 -3.82
CA ASN A 161 -4.34 -30.06 -3.94
C ASN A 161 -4.01 -30.65 -5.30
N MET A 162 -3.75 -29.80 -6.28
CA MET A 162 -3.43 -30.18 -7.66
C MET A 162 -1.98 -30.62 -7.75
N GLN A 163 -1.69 -31.47 -8.74
CA GLN A 163 -0.31 -31.86 -9.04
C GLN A 163 0.37 -30.82 -9.91
N GLY A 164 1.69 -30.77 -9.88
CA GLY A 164 2.52 -29.89 -10.68
C GLY A 164 2.90 -28.60 -9.95
N ASN A 165 3.92 -27.95 -10.47
CA ASN A 165 4.39 -26.65 -9.96
C ASN A 165 4.22 -25.64 -11.12
N ILE A 166 3.23 -24.78 -11.01
CA ILE A 166 2.87 -23.80 -12.04
C ILE A 166 3.05 -22.41 -11.43
N TYR A 167 4.24 -21.85 -11.64
CA TYR A 167 4.69 -20.61 -11.04
C TYR A 167 4.01 -19.39 -11.66
N ASP A 168 3.49 -18.51 -10.80
CA ASP A 168 2.97 -17.16 -11.12
C ASP A 168 1.94 -17.18 -12.25
N LEU A 169 0.94 -18.04 -12.07
CA LEU A 169 0.01 -18.46 -13.13
C LEU A 169 -1.14 -17.47 -13.35
N SER A 170 -1.61 -17.46 -14.59
CA SER A 170 -2.97 -17.08 -14.95
C SER A 170 -3.76 -18.28 -15.44
N VAL A 171 -5.06 -18.31 -15.21
CA VAL A 171 -5.93 -19.37 -15.72
C VAL A 171 -7.00 -18.79 -16.63
N LEU A 172 -7.25 -19.46 -17.76
CA LEU A 172 -8.30 -19.13 -18.71
C LEU A 172 -9.20 -20.32 -18.92
N PHE A 173 -10.51 -20.14 -18.68
CA PHE A 173 -11.57 -21.02 -19.16
C PHE A 173 -11.93 -20.58 -20.57
N ASP A 174 -11.51 -21.34 -21.58
CA ASP A 174 -11.63 -20.92 -22.98
C ASP A 174 -12.95 -21.44 -23.62
N ASP A 175 -13.34 -20.81 -24.72
CA ASP A 175 -14.56 -21.14 -25.47
C ASP A 175 -14.50 -22.52 -26.14
N ASP A 176 -13.30 -23.12 -26.27
CA ASP A 176 -13.11 -24.48 -26.73
C ASP A 176 -13.47 -25.56 -25.66
N GLY A 177 -13.85 -25.10 -24.46
CA GLY A 177 -14.22 -25.95 -23.33
C GLY A 177 -13.04 -26.44 -22.51
N LYS A 178 -11.82 -26.00 -22.81
CA LYS A 178 -10.62 -26.34 -22.06
C LYS A 178 -10.24 -25.28 -21.06
N ILE A 179 -9.38 -25.66 -20.12
CA ILE A 179 -8.83 -24.79 -19.09
C ILE A 179 -7.34 -24.70 -19.30
N TYR A 180 -6.82 -23.50 -19.46
CA TYR A 180 -5.41 -23.27 -19.71
C TYR A 180 -4.76 -22.49 -18.57
N ALA A 181 -3.59 -22.93 -18.12
CA ALA A 181 -2.71 -22.20 -17.21
C ALA A 181 -1.55 -21.61 -18.01
N ILE A 182 -1.36 -20.31 -17.89
CA ILE A 182 -0.23 -19.58 -18.48
C ILE A 182 0.71 -19.23 -17.35
N HIS A 183 1.99 -19.55 -17.47
CA HIS A 183 2.90 -19.49 -16.33
C HIS A 183 4.38 -19.39 -16.73
N LYS A 184 5.25 -19.38 -15.71
CA LYS A 184 6.71 -19.37 -15.78
C LYS A 184 7.32 -17.97 -15.93
N TYR A 185 8.59 -17.85 -15.72
CA TYR A 185 9.37 -16.61 -15.82
C TYR A 185 10.24 -16.62 -17.07
N GLY A 186 10.25 -15.54 -17.84
CA GLY A 186 11.10 -15.34 -19.00
C GLY A 186 10.65 -16.07 -20.25
N GLU A 187 10.48 -17.36 -20.19
CA GLU A 187 9.84 -18.20 -21.19
C GLU A 187 8.41 -18.49 -20.75
N VAL A 188 7.42 -18.15 -21.58
CA VAL A 188 6.01 -18.30 -21.19
C VAL A 188 5.48 -19.63 -21.68
N HIS A 189 4.90 -20.39 -20.77
CA HIS A 189 4.29 -21.69 -21.02
C HIS A 189 2.77 -21.62 -20.96
N CYS A 190 2.13 -22.50 -21.70
CA CYS A 190 0.70 -22.77 -21.63
C CYS A 190 0.49 -24.27 -21.41
N THR A 191 -0.21 -24.60 -20.34
CA THR A 191 -0.49 -25.98 -19.91
C THR A 191 -2.00 -26.17 -19.77
N GLU A 192 -2.57 -27.24 -20.34
CA GLU A 192 -3.98 -27.59 -20.15
C GLU A 192 -4.18 -28.17 -18.74
N LEU A 193 -5.21 -27.71 -18.04
CA LEU A 193 -5.64 -28.24 -16.73
C LEU A 193 -6.82 -29.19 -16.90
N LYS A 194 -6.87 -30.23 -16.07
CA LYS A 194 -8.00 -31.15 -16.02
C LYS A 194 -9.23 -30.48 -15.39
N PRO A 195 -10.43 -30.69 -15.98
CA PRO A 195 -11.66 -30.05 -15.49
C PRO A 195 -12.05 -30.44 -14.06
N ASP A 196 -11.59 -31.57 -13.57
CA ASP A 196 -11.81 -32.05 -12.20
C ASP A 196 -10.86 -31.44 -11.16
N MET A 197 -9.99 -30.51 -11.56
CA MET A 197 -8.97 -29.86 -10.73
C MET A 197 -7.97 -30.84 -10.08
N SER A 198 -7.73 -31.99 -10.70
CA SER A 198 -6.74 -32.96 -10.23
C SER A 198 -5.31 -32.63 -10.66
N GLY A 199 -5.11 -31.70 -11.59
CA GLY A 199 -3.80 -31.27 -12.04
C GLY A 199 -3.70 -30.97 -13.53
N PRO A 200 -2.48 -30.77 -14.05
CA PRO A 200 -2.21 -30.59 -15.46
C PRO A 200 -2.55 -31.85 -16.27
N VAL A 201 -2.91 -31.66 -17.55
CA VAL A 201 -2.99 -32.73 -18.52
C VAL A 201 -1.57 -33.11 -18.94
N GLU A 202 -1.22 -34.40 -18.84
CA GLU A 202 0.12 -34.89 -19.16
C GLU A 202 0.50 -34.58 -20.61
N GLY A 203 1.69 -34.04 -20.83
CA GLY A 203 2.23 -33.71 -22.15
C GLY A 203 1.58 -32.50 -22.84
N SER A 204 0.73 -31.74 -22.13
CA SER A 204 0.09 -30.56 -22.68
C SER A 204 0.92 -29.28 -22.58
N ASP A 205 1.98 -29.29 -21.77
CA ASP A 205 2.84 -28.12 -21.56
C ASP A 205 3.58 -27.71 -22.84
N ARG A 206 3.45 -26.44 -23.24
CA ARG A 206 4.08 -25.89 -24.45
C ARG A 206 4.56 -24.47 -24.21
N VAL A 207 5.72 -24.16 -24.78
CA VAL A 207 6.20 -22.78 -24.90
C VAL A 207 5.32 -22.02 -25.90
N ILE A 208 4.73 -20.92 -25.47
CA ILE A 208 3.94 -20.03 -26.33
C ILE A 208 4.68 -18.73 -26.65
N ILE A 209 5.58 -18.29 -25.77
CA ILE A 209 6.49 -17.17 -26.02
C ILE A 209 7.88 -17.60 -25.55
N PRO A 210 8.87 -17.70 -26.45
CA PRO A 210 10.21 -18.16 -26.11
C PRO A 210 10.97 -17.13 -25.27
N GLU A 211 12.02 -17.56 -24.60
CA GLU A 211 12.92 -16.71 -23.81
C GLU A 211 13.52 -15.58 -24.66
N GLY A 212 13.84 -14.45 -24.01
CA GLY A 212 14.49 -13.30 -24.65
C GLY A 212 13.55 -12.24 -25.21
N ASN A 213 12.25 -12.34 -24.98
CA ASN A 213 11.26 -11.34 -25.40
C ASN A 213 11.01 -10.21 -24.35
N GLY A 214 11.79 -10.18 -23.28
CA GLY A 214 11.65 -9.19 -22.20
C GLY A 214 10.45 -9.42 -21.28
N ILE A 215 9.75 -10.55 -21.43
CA ILE A 215 8.63 -10.92 -20.54
C ILE A 215 9.20 -11.56 -19.28
N GLY A 216 8.78 -11.10 -18.11
CA GLY A 216 9.12 -11.67 -16.82
C GLY A 216 8.07 -12.66 -16.35
N GLU A 217 7.19 -12.21 -15.45
CA GLU A 217 6.21 -13.00 -14.72
C GLU A 217 4.90 -12.22 -14.51
N GLY A 218 4.07 -12.61 -13.55
CA GLY A 218 2.82 -11.89 -13.21
C GLY A 218 1.80 -11.95 -14.33
N HIS A 219 1.57 -13.15 -14.87
CA HIS A 219 0.74 -13.36 -16.06
C HIS A 219 -0.76 -13.20 -15.79
N HIS A 220 -1.46 -12.48 -16.67
CA HIS A 220 -2.92 -12.37 -16.69
C HIS A 220 -3.42 -12.55 -18.12
N MET A 221 -4.06 -13.69 -18.40
CA MET A 221 -4.57 -14.05 -19.73
C MET A 221 -6.05 -13.71 -19.85
N TYR A 222 -6.41 -13.05 -20.93
CA TYR A 222 -7.77 -12.70 -21.30
C TYR A 222 -8.10 -13.13 -22.73
N LYS A 223 -9.35 -13.42 -23.01
CA LYS A 223 -9.89 -13.52 -24.37
C LYS A 223 -10.94 -12.42 -24.55
N ILE A 224 -10.63 -11.45 -25.40
CA ILE A 224 -11.48 -10.27 -25.62
C ILE A 224 -11.73 -10.13 -27.10
N ASN A 225 -13.01 -10.22 -27.49
CA ASN A 225 -13.44 -10.17 -28.92
C ASN A 225 -12.70 -11.16 -29.82
N GLY A 226 -12.46 -12.38 -29.32
CA GLY A 226 -11.78 -13.45 -30.07
C GLY A 226 -10.28 -13.32 -30.17
N MET A 227 -9.66 -12.32 -29.53
CA MET A 227 -8.21 -12.13 -29.43
C MET A 227 -7.73 -12.47 -28.02
N TYR A 228 -6.63 -13.19 -27.92
CA TYR A 228 -5.95 -13.48 -26.66
C TYR A 228 -5.02 -12.33 -26.29
N TYR A 229 -5.09 -11.88 -25.04
CA TYR A 229 -4.25 -10.85 -24.47
C TYR A 229 -3.60 -11.39 -23.20
N LEU A 230 -2.28 -11.44 -23.20
CA LEU A 230 -1.48 -11.82 -22.05
C LEU A 230 -0.81 -10.57 -21.49
N ILE A 231 -1.22 -10.14 -20.30
CA ILE A 231 -0.57 -9.07 -19.55
C ILE A 231 0.50 -9.71 -18.67
N SER A 232 1.70 -9.15 -18.68
CA SER A 232 2.85 -9.67 -17.93
C SER A 232 3.71 -8.51 -17.43
N THR A 233 4.59 -8.81 -16.50
CA THR A 233 5.54 -7.85 -15.93
C THR A 233 6.94 -8.11 -16.46
N ASP A 234 7.66 -7.05 -16.78
CA ASP A 234 9.10 -7.05 -17.01
C ASP A 234 9.77 -6.18 -15.93
N TYR A 235 10.64 -6.78 -15.11
CA TYR A 235 11.35 -6.07 -14.05
C TYR A 235 12.61 -5.35 -14.52
N SER A 236 13.01 -5.51 -15.77
CA SER A 236 14.20 -4.88 -16.33
C SER A 236 13.80 -3.82 -17.37
N PRO A 237 14.15 -2.54 -17.19
CA PRO A 237 14.95 -2.01 -16.07
C PRO A 237 14.15 -1.67 -14.82
N ASN A 238 12.81 -1.48 -14.86
CA ASN A 238 12.09 -0.78 -13.81
C ASN A 238 10.65 -1.26 -13.56
N GLY A 239 10.30 -2.50 -13.84
CA GLY A 239 8.94 -2.99 -13.60
C GLY A 239 7.92 -2.37 -14.57
N ARG A 240 8.00 -2.75 -15.85
CA ARG A 240 7.03 -2.36 -16.88
C ARG A 240 5.93 -3.40 -16.99
N THR A 241 4.75 -2.99 -17.44
CA THR A 241 3.70 -3.92 -17.83
C THR A 241 3.68 -4.07 -19.34
N LEU A 242 3.75 -5.31 -19.78
CA LEU A 242 3.70 -5.73 -21.16
C LEU A 242 2.35 -6.34 -21.48
N CYS A 243 1.93 -6.23 -22.73
CA CYS A 243 0.82 -6.99 -23.27
C CYS A 243 1.28 -7.74 -24.50
N SER A 244 1.02 -9.05 -24.54
CA SER A 244 1.23 -9.89 -25.71
C SER A 244 -0.12 -10.33 -26.25
N ARG A 245 -0.36 -10.18 -27.57
CA ARG A 245 -1.64 -10.55 -28.18
C ARG A 245 -1.48 -11.53 -29.32
N SER A 246 -2.48 -12.40 -29.49
CA SER A 246 -2.54 -13.38 -30.56
C SER A 246 -3.98 -13.77 -30.91
N LYS A 247 -4.21 -14.25 -32.12
CA LYS A 247 -5.49 -14.85 -32.52
C LYS A 247 -5.66 -16.31 -32.06
N SER A 248 -4.57 -16.91 -31.61
CA SER A 248 -4.55 -18.29 -31.09
C SER A 248 -3.84 -18.30 -29.74
N ILE A 249 -4.34 -19.09 -28.78
CA ILE A 249 -3.68 -19.27 -27.48
C ILE A 249 -2.23 -19.81 -27.66
N TRP A 250 -1.96 -20.49 -28.74
CA TRP A 250 -0.67 -21.08 -29.07
C TRP A 250 0.29 -20.12 -29.80
N GLY A 251 -0.13 -18.87 -30.01
CA GLY A 251 0.64 -17.88 -30.74
C GLY A 251 0.47 -17.94 -32.29
N PRO A 252 1.34 -17.25 -33.03
CA PRO A 252 2.41 -16.39 -32.52
C PRO A 252 1.90 -15.14 -31.83
N TYR A 253 2.62 -14.69 -30.83
CA TYR A 253 2.30 -13.47 -30.05
C TYR A 253 3.10 -12.27 -30.54
N GLU A 254 2.43 -11.12 -30.60
CA GLU A 254 3.01 -9.79 -30.75
C GLU A 254 3.03 -9.12 -29.39
N THR A 255 4.15 -8.53 -28.96
CA THR A 255 4.31 -7.95 -27.61
C THR A 255 4.57 -6.45 -27.68
N ARG A 256 3.94 -5.70 -26.78
CA ARG A 256 4.10 -4.26 -26.63
C ARG A 256 4.11 -3.86 -25.14
N VAL A 257 4.92 -2.84 -24.79
CA VAL A 257 4.83 -2.17 -23.50
C VAL A 257 3.54 -1.36 -23.46
N ILE A 258 2.74 -1.51 -22.40
CA ILE A 258 1.43 -0.85 -22.24
C ILE A 258 1.38 0.15 -21.07
N THR A 259 2.43 0.19 -20.22
CA THR A 259 2.64 1.25 -19.22
C THR A 259 3.73 2.21 -19.67
N ALA A 260 4.02 3.21 -18.84
CA ALA A 260 5.12 4.14 -19.11
C ALA A 260 6.48 3.42 -19.16
N ASP A 261 7.35 3.87 -20.05
CA ASP A 261 8.76 3.48 -20.06
C ASP A 261 9.58 4.19 -18.99
N GLU A 262 9.00 5.23 -18.38
CA GLU A 262 9.65 6.00 -17.35
C GLU A 262 9.27 5.52 -15.96
N THR A 263 10.21 5.64 -15.04
CA THR A 263 10.17 5.11 -13.69
C THR A 263 9.44 6.00 -12.68
N TYR A 264 8.69 6.96 -13.12
CA TYR A 264 7.91 7.78 -12.20
C TYR A 264 6.68 7.02 -11.72
N GLY A 265 6.69 6.58 -10.51
CA GLY A 265 5.45 6.31 -9.82
C GLY A 265 4.69 7.61 -9.53
N TYR A 266 3.41 7.50 -9.38
CA TYR A 266 2.56 8.61 -8.97
C TYR A 266 2.79 9.03 -7.51
N SER A 267 3.34 8.17 -6.67
CA SER A 267 3.49 8.40 -5.24
C SER A 267 4.58 9.41 -4.92
N GLY A 268 5.59 9.52 -5.75
CA GLY A 268 6.79 10.30 -5.45
C GLY A 268 7.62 9.71 -4.31
N VAL A 269 7.33 8.47 -3.92
CA VAL A 269 7.98 7.77 -2.82
C VAL A 269 8.82 6.66 -3.43
N GLY A 270 10.14 6.82 -3.44
CA GLY A 270 11.07 5.84 -3.98
C GLY A 270 11.17 4.60 -3.09
N ARG A 271 11.65 3.51 -3.62
CA ARG A 271 12.03 2.33 -2.84
C ARG A 271 13.08 2.69 -1.81
N THR A 272 13.14 1.95 -0.72
CA THR A 272 14.27 2.03 0.21
C THR A 272 15.56 1.72 -0.54
N GLN A 273 16.35 2.75 -0.77
CA GLN A 273 17.54 2.69 -1.59
C GLN A 273 18.63 1.88 -0.90
N VAL A 274 19.15 0.86 -1.57
CA VAL A 274 20.40 0.24 -1.19
C VAL A 274 21.49 0.72 -2.14
N PRO A 275 22.72 0.89 -1.68
CA PRO A 275 23.82 1.21 -2.56
C PRO A 275 23.90 0.27 -3.76
N ARG A 276 24.08 0.82 -4.94
CA ARG A 276 24.10 0.08 -6.19
C ARG A 276 25.17 -1.02 -6.14
N GLY A 277 24.73 -2.27 -6.33
CA GLY A 277 25.62 -3.45 -6.30
C GLY A 277 25.55 -4.26 -5.01
N GLU A 278 24.94 -3.76 -3.94
CA GLU A 278 24.69 -4.56 -2.76
C GLU A 278 23.40 -5.37 -2.94
N LYS A 279 23.53 -6.69 -2.93
CA LYS A 279 22.39 -7.61 -3.01
C LYS A 279 21.77 -7.90 -1.63
N TYR A 280 22.54 -7.67 -0.57
CA TYR A 280 22.16 -7.99 0.79
C TYR A 280 22.72 -6.94 1.77
N ARG A 281 21.93 -6.64 2.79
CA ARG A 281 22.47 -6.11 4.05
C ARG A 281 22.71 -7.26 5.01
N ILE A 282 23.71 -7.15 5.85
CA ILE A 282 24.01 -8.11 6.90
C ILE A 282 23.68 -7.44 8.22
N GLY A 283 22.71 -7.99 8.97
CA GLY A 283 22.43 -7.56 10.33
C GLY A 283 23.60 -7.89 11.27
N SER A 284 23.60 -7.25 12.43
CA SER A 284 24.62 -7.51 13.47
C SER A 284 24.64 -8.95 13.98
N ASP A 285 23.55 -9.67 13.81
CA ASP A 285 23.40 -11.10 14.11
C ASP A 285 23.83 -12.02 12.95
N GLY A 286 24.34 -11.45 11.84
CA GLY A 286 24.73 -12.20 10.64
C GLY A 286 23.58 -12.51 9.69
N THR A 287 22.35 -12.10 10.00
CA THR A 287 21.18 -12.30 9.12
C THR A 287 21.39 -11.54 7.81
N LYS A 288 21.24 -12.24 6.68
CA LYS A 288 21.30 -11.62 5.35
C LYS A 288 19.91 -11.10 4.96
N PHE A 289 19.82 -9.82 4.73
CA PHE A 289 18.61 -9.19 4.23
C PHE A 289 18.71 -9.02 2.72
N GLY A 290 17.80 -9.64 1.97
CA GLY A 290 17.63 -9.36 0.55
C GLY A 290 17.16 -7.92 0.39
N VAL A 291 17.80 -7.17 -0.48
CA VAL A 291 17.54 -5.74 -0.64
C VAL A 291 17.11 -5.49 -2.06
N MET A 292 15.95 -4.85 -2.23
CA MET A 292 15.53 -4.38 -3.54
C MET A 292 16.57 -3.39 -4.06
N PRO A 293 17.04 -3.55 -5.31
CA PRO A 293 17.94 -2.57 -5.88
C PRO A 293 17.29 -1.20 -5.89
N ALA A 294 18.08 -0.18 -5.62
CA ALA A 294 17.66 1.19 -5.78
C ALA A 294 17.09 1.40 -7.18
N SER A 295 16.00 2.15 -7.31
CA SER A 295 15.59 2.67 -8.59
C SER A 295 16.80 3.32 -9.27
N PRO A 296 17.09 3.01 -10.53
CA PRO A 296 18.34 3.45 -11.18
C PRO A 296 18.43 4.96 -11.38
N ASP A 297 17.33 5.66 -11.33
CA ASP A 297 17.27 7.11 -11.36
C ASP A 297 16.70 7.64 -10.04
N ALA A 298 17.23 8.73 -9.55
CA ALA A 298 16.77 9.40 -8.33
C ALA A 298 15.34 9.96 -8.47
N THR A 299 14.72 9.81 -9.63
CA THR A 299 13.36 10.25 -9.93
C THR A 299 12.39 9.10 -9.88
N GLY A 300 12.88 7.86 -9.81
CA GLY A 300 12.06 6.65 -9.98
C GLY A 300 11.32 6.24 -8.75
N CYS A 301 10.03 6.25 -8.85
CA CYS A 301 9.22 5.23 -8.24
C CYS A 301 9.02 4.15 -9.27
N ASP A 302 8.89 2.92 -8.84
CA ASP A 302 8.57 1.87 -9.76
C ASP A 302 7.24 2.14 -10.43
N ASN A 303 7.15 1.77 -11.67
CA ASN A 303 5.89 1.70 -12.35
C ASN A 303 4.98 0.69 -11.63
N ALA A 304 3.69 0.93 -11.71
CA ALA A 304 2.75 -0.09 -11.33
C ALA A 304 2.88 -1.29 -12.28
N HIS A 305 2.96 -2.47 -11.71
CA HIS A 305 3.16 -3.72 -12.43
C HIS A 305 2.40 -4.85 -11.74
N GLN A 306 2.37 -6.02 -12.34
CA GLN A 306 1.72 -7.23 -11.83
C GLN A 306 0.31 -7.00 -11.29
N GLY A 307 -0.65 -7.45 -12.07
CA GLY A 307 -2.07 -7.30 -11.85
C GLY A 307 -2.84 -7.34 -13.16
N GLY A 308 -4.14 -7.20 -13.08
CA GLY A 308 -5.05 -7.44 -14.18
C GLY A 308 -5.77 -6.19 -14.69
N ILE A 309 -6.50 -6.39 -15.79
CA ILE A 309 -7.45 -5.40 -16.32
C ILE A 309 -8.88 -5.92 -16.18
N VAL A 310 -9.82 -5.00 -16.04
CA VAL A 310 -11.24 -5.32 -15.93
C VAL A 310 -12.08 -4.28 -16.67
N GLN A 311 -13.17 -4.75 -17.31
CA GLN A 311 -14.15 -3.84 -17.87
C GLN A 311 -15.18 -3.46 -16.81
N ALA A 312 -15.33 -2.17 -16.56
CA ALA A 312 -16.36 -1.66 -15.68
C ALA A 312 -17.76 -1.76 -16.30
N LYS A 313 -18.79 -1.58 -15.48
CA LYS A 313 -20.19 -1.69 -15.89
C LYS A 313 -20.58 -0.69 -16.97
N ASP A 314 -19.96 0.51 -16.95
CA ASP A 314 -20.15 1.57 -17.95
C ASP A 314 -19.42 1.31 -19.27
N GLY A 315 -18.72 0.19 -19.38
CA GLY A 315 -17.93 -0.19 -20.56
C GLY A 315 -16.49 0.35 -20.56
N SER A 316 -16.12 1.23 -19.64
CA SER A 316 -14.73 1.70 -19.47
C SER A 316 -13.82 0.57 -18.98
N TRP A 317 -12.53 0.67 -19.28
CA TRP A 317 -11.54 -0.32 -18.88
C TRP A 317 -10.59 0.24 -17.82
N TRP A 318 -10.22 -0.61 -16.89
CA TRP A 318 -9.40 -0.26 -15.75
C TRP A 318 -8.35 -1.32 -15.47
N ALA A 319 -7.18 -0.89 -15.01
CA ALA A 319 -6.13 -1.77 -14.53
C ALA A 319 -6.00 -1.63 -13.02
N LEU A 320 -5.91 -2.76 -12.32
CA LEU A 320 -5.53 -2.86 -10.92
C LEU A 320 -4.16 -3.51 -10.87
N LEU A 321 -3.13 -2.71 -10.67
CA LEU A 321 -1.75 -3.15 -10.63
C LEU A 321 -1.14 -2.80 -9.29
N MET A 322 -0.21 -3.62 -8.80
CA MET A 322 0.53 -3.30 -7.59
C MET A 322 1.67 -2.33 -7.86
N GLN A 323 2.12 -1.67 -6.82
CA GLN A 323 3.32 -0.86 -6.78
C GLN A 323 4.07 -1.14 -5.48
N ASP A 324 5.38 -1.33 -5.56
CA ASP A 324 6.21 -1.41 -4.36
C ASP A 324 6.23 -0.05 -3.66
N PHE A 325 5.88 -0.03 -2.39
CA PHE A 325 5.66 1.18 -1.62
C PHE A 325 6.36 1.11 -0.26
N HIS A 326 7.69 1.12 -0.28
CA HIS A 326 8.52 1.14 0.94
C HIS A 326 8.16 0.02 1.94
N ALA A 327 8.25 0.37 3.23
CA ALA A 327 7.98 -0.55 4.33
C ALA A 327 6.52 -1.02 4.40
N ILE A 328 5.59 -0.37 3.72
CA ILE A 328 4.21 -0.85 3.60
C ILE A 328 4.13 -2.15 2.81
N GLY A 329 5.06 -2.35 1.87
CA GLY A 329 5.01 -3.45 0.92
C GLY A 329 4.37 -3.03 -0.39
N ARG A 330 3.53 -3.86 -0.97
CA ARG A 330 2.93 -3.65 -2.28
C ARG A 330 1.52 -3.11 -2.13
N THR A 331 1.28 -1.92 -2.68
CA THR A 331 -0.04 -1.29 -2.69
C THR A 331 -0.70 -1.41 -4.05
N VAL A 332 -2.03 -1.37 -4.12
CA VAL A 332 -2.78 -1.48 -5.37
C VAL A 332 -3.17 -0.10 -5.90
N CYS A 333 -2.96 0.09 -7.20
CA CYS A 333 -3.35 1.29 -7.94
C CYS A 333 -4.48 0.99 -8.92
N LEU A 334 -5.45 1.87 -8.97
CA LEU A 334 -6.47 1.87 -10.02
C LEU A 334 -6.09 2.87 -11.11
N MET A 335 -6.03 2.41 -12.35
CA MET A 335 -5.60 3.22 -13.50
C MET A 335 -6.57 3.07 -14.66
N PRO A 336 -6.88 4.17 -15.38
CA PRO A 336 -7.66 4.08 -16.60
C PRO A 336 -6.91 3.30 -17.68
N VAL A 337 -7.63 2.55 -18.51
CA VAL A 337 -7.12 1.85 -19.67
C VAL A 337 -7.80 2.39 -20.92
N THR A 338 -7.01 2.77 -21.91
CA THR A 338 -7.48 3.23 -23.22
C THR A 338 -7.07 2.24 -24.31
N TRP A 339 -8.03 1.81 -25.13
CA TRP A 339 -7.73 0.92 -26.24
C TRP A 339 -7.19 1.73 -27.44
N GLU A 340 -5.95 1.46 -27.86
CA GLU A 340 -5.29 2.10 -29.01
C GLU A 340 -4.79 1.02 -29.97
N ASP A 341 -5.29 1.02 -31.20
CA ASP A 341 -4.94 0.02 -32.22
C ASP A 341 -5.08 -1.44 -31.74
N GLY A 342 -6.06 -1.67 -30.85
CA GLY A 342 -6.29 -2.98 -30.22
C GLY A 342 -5.30 -3.34 -29.13
N TRP A 343 -4.63 -2.35 -28.50
CA TRP A 343 -3.79 -2.53 -27.32
C TRP A 343 -4.40 -1.83 -26.11
N PRO A 344 -4.40 -2.47 -24.93
CA PRO A 344 -4.93 -1.87 -23.69
C PRO A 344 -3.87 -0.99 -23.03
N MET A 345 -3.74 0.25 -23.48
CA MET A 345 -2.78 1.20 -22.95
C MET A 345 -3.20 1.67 -21.56
N VAL A 346 -2.34 1.47 -20.57
CA VAL A 346 -2.60 1.76 -19.15
C VAL A 346 -2.11 3.17 -18.80
N GLY A 347 -2.87 3.86 -17.92
CA GLY A 347 -2.53 5.20 -17.43
C GLY A 347 -2.96 6.33 -18.35
N LEU A 348 -2.42 7.53 -18.13
CA LEU A 348 -2.78 8.72 -18.87
C LEU A 348 -1.90 8.91 -20.09
N LYS A 349 -2.47 8.78 -21.28
CA LYS A 349 -1.76 8.93 -22.56
C LYS A 349 -0.92 10.21 -22.66
N GLY A 350 -1.51 11.36 -22.33
CA GLY A 350 -0.82 12.66 -22.35
C GLY A 350 0.27 12.78 -21.29
N ASN A 351 0.29 11.89 -20.31
CA ASN A 351 1.29 11.83 -19.25
C ASN A 351 2.18 10.57 -19.34
N LEU A 352 2.56 10.18 -20.54
CA LEU A 352 3.48 9.07 -20.79
C LEU A 352 2.98 7.71 -20.26
N GLY A 353 1.66 7.54 -20.12
CA GLY A 353 1.08 6.31 -19.58
C GLY A 353 1.20 6.17 -18.06
N ARG A 354 1.48 7.24 -17.34
CA ARG A 354 1.58 7.19 -15.87
C ARG A 354 0.23 7.07 -15.20
N ALA A 355 0.22 6.38 -14.08
CA ALA A 355 -0.93 6.35 -13.18
C ALA A 355 -1.19 7.75 -12.60
N PRO A 356 -2.41 8.27 -12.65
CA PRO A 356 -2.75 9.50 -11.95
C PRO A 356 -2.79 9.26 -10.43
N ARG A 357 -2.35 10.23 -9.64
CA ARG A 357 -2.52 10.18 -8.19
C ARG A 357 -4.00 10.28 -7.83
N THR A 358 -4.70 11.27 -8.38
CA THR A 358 -6.14 11.44 -8.25
C THR A 358 -6.77 11.38 -9.63
N TRP A 359 -7.87 10.63 -9.78
CA TRP A 359 -8.61 10.49 -11.03
C TRP A 359 -10.11 10.34 -10.79
N PHE A 360 -10.88 10.41 -11.86
CA PHE A 360 -12.32 10.22 -11.82
C PHE A 360 -12.66 8.74 -11.57
N LYS A 361 -13.67 8.50 -10.76
CA LYS A 361 -14.18 7.15 -10.53
C LYS A 361 -14.78 6.54 -11.80
N PRO A 362 -14.81 5.21 -11.96
CA PRO A 362 -15.68 4.58 -12.95
C PRO A 362 -17.10 5.14 -12.83
N LYS A 363 -17.77 5.48 -13.93
CA LYS A 363 -19.11 6.14 -14.00
C LYS A 363 -19.17 7.60 -13.56
N ALA A 364 -18.08 8.24 -13.13
CA ALA A 364 -18.11 9.69 -13.04
C ALA A 364 -18.28 10.27 -14.46
N PRO A 365 -19.20 11.19 -14.68
CA PRO A 365 -19.36 11.77 -16.00
C PRO A 365 -18.05 12.46 -16.37
N LEU A 366 -17.41 12.00 -17.45
CA LEU A 366 -16.48 12.83 -18.21
C LEU A 366 -17.33 13.92 -18.87
N SER A 367 -17.88 14.82 -18.08
CA SER A 367 -18.57 15.97 -18.64
C SER A 367 -17.52 16.82 -19.33
N SER A 368 -17.63 16.94 -20.65
CA SER A 368 -17.14 18.12 -21.35
C SER A 368 -17.55 19.40 -20.57
N PRO A 369 -16.81 20.49 -20.69
CA PRO A 369 -16.97 21.71 -19.88
C PRO A 369 -18.35 22.41 -19.94
N GLU A 370 -19.35 21.83 -20.53
CA GLU A 370 -20.72 22.34 -20.61
C GLU A 370 -21.62 21.58 -19.62
N GLY A 371 -21.73 22.16 -18.47
CA GLY A 371 -22.74 22.11 -17.44
C GLY A 371 -23.92 21.12 -17.57
N ASP A 372 -23.77 19.91 -16.98
CA ASP A 372 -24.92 19.23 -16.41
C ASP A 372 -24.62 18.92 -14.93
N THR A 373 -25.18 19.74 -14.03
CA THR A 373 -25.03 19.65 -12.58
C THR A 373 -26.02 18.66 -11.94
N SER A 374 -26.59 17.75 -12.71
CA SER A 374 -27.48 16.68 -12.18
C SER A 374 -26.74 15.36 -11.91
N ALA A 375 -25.53 15.39 -11.39
CA ALA A 375 -24.97 14.21 -10.74
C ALA A 375 -25.80 13.97 -9.47
N GLN A 376 -26.71 13.00 -9.52
CA GLN A 376 -27.34 12.45 -8.33
C GLN A 376 -26.21 12.04 -7.38
N THR A 377 -26.15 12.70 -6.24
CA THR A 377 -25.46 12.21 -5.06
C THR A 377 -26.18 10.94 -4.65
N ASP A 378 -25.76 9.78 -5.19
CA ASP A 378 -26.06 8.54 -4.53
C ASP A 378 -25.39 8.66 -3.14
N GLU A 379 -26.21 8.83 -2.11
CA GLU A 379 -25.76 8.83 -0.74
C GLU A 379 -24.92 7.57 -0.56
N ALA A 380 -23.66 7.76 -0.14
CA ALA A 380 -22.83 6.64 0.26
C ALA A 380 -23.66 5.83 1.27
N PRO A 381 -23.75 4.51 1.14
CA PRO A 381 -24.52 3.72 2.07
C PRO A 381 -24.01 4.06 3.49
N SER A 382 -24.93 4.54 4.33
CA SER A 382 -24.65 4.92 5.70
C SER A 382 -24.09 3.69 6.43
N GLY A 383 -22.76 3.63 6.59
CA GLY A 383 -22.05 2.51 7.16
C GLY A 383 -20.78 2.09 6.42
N ALA A 384 -20.41 2.74 5.32
CA ALA A 384 -19.09 2.54 4.70
C ALA A 384 -18.00 3.09 5.63
N VAL A 385 -17.46 2.24 6.49
CA VAL A 385 -16.22 2.51 7.19
C VAL A 385 -15.12 2.56 6.12
N GLY A 386 -14.46 3.69 5.96
CA GLY A 386 -13.41 3.86 4.98
C GLY A 386 -12.30 2.82 5.20
N GLY A 387 -12.07 1.98 4.19
CA GLY A 387 -11.07 0.91 4.23
C GLY A 387 -11.69 -0.50 4.25
N ALA A 388 -10.96 -1.47 3.70
CA ALA A 388 -11.42 -2.87 3.62
C ALA A 388 -11.57 -3.54 5.00
N TYR A 389 -11.00 -2.94 6.06
CA TYR A 389 -10.95 -3.54 7.39
C TYR A 389 -11.16 -2.53 8.52
N ASP A 390 -11.87 -2.96 9.58
CA ASP A 390 -11.81 -2.32 10.88
C ASP A 390 -10.53 -2.80 11.62
N ARG A 391 -9.59 -1.89 11.84
CA ARG A 391 -8.23 -2.18 12.32
C ARG A 391 -8.09 -2.23 13.83
N SER A 392 -8.99 -1.57 14.56
CA SER A 392 -8.98 -1.57 16.02
C SER A 392 -9.74 -2.77 16.56
N ASP A 393 -9.31 -3.32 17.70
CA ASP A 393 -9.89 -4.53 18.27
C ASP A 393 -9.79 -4.52 19.81
N ASP A 394 -10.92 -4.66 20.48
CA ASP A 394 -11.01 -4.83 21.94
C ASP A 394 -11.01 -6.30 22.37
N PHE A 395 -10.91 -7.24 21.41
CA PHE A 395 -10.98 -8.67 21.62
C PHE A 395 -12.22 -9.19 22.37
N ASN A 396 -13.23 -8.34 22.55
CA ASN A 396 -14.47 -8.65 23.26
C ASN A 396 -15.58 -8.98 22.28
N TYR A 397 -15.47 -10.14 21.62
CA TYR A 397 -16.45 -10.55 20.63
C TYR A 397 -17.75 -11.04 21.28
N SER A 398 -18.84 -10.27 21.10
CA SER A 398 -20.19 -10.78 21.40
C SER A 398 -20.53 -11.89 20.38
N ARG A 399 -21.36 -12.86 20.77
CA ARG A 399 -21.73 -14.00 19.93
C ARG A 399 -22.40 -13.62 18.59
N THR A 400 -22.67 -12.37 18.36
CA THR A 400 -23.35 -11.81 17.17
C THR A 400 -22.46 -10.95 16.29
N SER A 401 -21.16 -10.75 16.61
CA SER A 401 -20.26 -9.96 15.78
C SER A 401 -19.81 -10.76 14.56
N HIS A 402 -19.61 -10.07 13.44
CA HIS A 402 -19.18 -10.65 12.17
C HIS A 402 -17.76 -11.24 12.29
N HIS A 403 -17.68 -12.51 12.66
CA HIS A 403 -16.43 -13.26 12.63
C HIS A 403 -16.18 -13.77 11.20
N SER A 404 -14.95 -13.83 10.78
CA SER A 404 -14.61 -14.70 9.67
C SER A 404 -15.10 -16.12 10.02
N PRO A 405 -15.82 -16.82 9.15
CA PRO A 405 -16.22 -18.19 9.42
C PRO A 405 -15.03 -19.14 9.65
N LEU A 406 -13.82 -18.70 9.31
CA LEU A 406 -12.59 -19.46 9.43
C LEU A 406 -11.81 -19.18 10.72
N THR A 407 -12.05 -18.04 11.38
CA THR A 407 -11.30 -17.67 12.61
C THR A 407 -12.21 -17.03 13.64
N ALA A 408 -11.84 -17.13 14.90
CA ALA A 408 -12.52 -16.43 16.00
C ALA A 408 -12.10 -14.95 16.11
N LEU A 409 -11.24 -14.45 15.21
CA LEU A 409 -10.68 -13.11 15.23
C LEU A 409 -11.24 -12.26 14.07
N LYS A 410 -11.15 -10.93 14.18
CA LYS A 410 -11.49 -10.04 13.06
C LYS A 410 -10.65 -10.36 11.82
N PRO A 411 -11.18 -10.16 10.61
CA PRO A 411 -10.48 -10.50 9.35
C PRO A 411 -9.15 -9.81 9.13
N ILE A 412 -8.90 -8.68 9.80
CA ILE A 412 -7.62 -7.98 9.72
C ILE A 412 -6.45 -8.76 10.33
N TRP A 413 -6.74 -9.67 11.27
CA TRP A 413 -5.72 -10.44 11.97
C TRP A 413 -5.28 -11.67 11.19
N GLN A 414 -3.99 -11.87 11.14
CA GLN A 414 -3.36 -13.06 10.55
C GLN A 414 -2.23 -13.55 11.47
N TRP A 415 -2.14 -14.86 11.62
CA TRP A 415 -1.02 -15.49 12.30
C TRP A 415 0.22 -15.50 11.40
N ASN A 416 1.36 -15.28 12.01
CA ASN A 416 2.67 -15.34 11.34
C ASN A 416 3.12 -16.81 11.20
N HIS A 417 2.53 -17.63 10.40
CA HIS A 417 2.55 -19.09 10.28
C HIS A 417 1.37 -19.75 10.99
N ASN A 418 1.20 -21.05 10.77
CA ASN A 418 0.14 -21.82 11.43
C ASN A 418 0.24 -21.74 12.95
N PRO A 419 -0.80 -21.28 13.65
CA PRO A 419 -0.80 -21.22 15.11
C PRO A 419 -0.95 -22.60 15.74
N ASP A 420 -0.54 -22.73 16.98
CA ASP A 420 -0.92 -23.79 17.89
C ASP A 420 -2.16 -23.36 18.68
N ASP A 421 -3.32 -23.90 18.36
CA ASP A 421 -4.61 -23.46 18.94
C ASP A 421 -4.74 -23.73 20.43
N LYS A 422 -3.86 -24.57 20.98
CA LYS A 422 -3.83 -24.82 22.43
C LYS A 422 -3.07 -23.74 23.19
N MET A 423 -2.31 -22.92 22.47
CA MET A 423 -1.39 -21.94 23.03
C MET A 423 -1.88 -20.49 22.88
N TRP A 424 -3.15 -20.29 22.50
CA TRP A 424 -3.79 -18.99 22.48
C TRP A 424 -5.31 -19.10 22.74
N GLY A 425 -5.97 -18.00 22.97
CA GLY A 425 -7.43 -17.95 23.06
C GLY A 425 -7.96 -16.62 23.55
N LEU A 426 -9.25 -16.44 23.41
CA LEU A 426 -9.98 -15.28 23.94
C LEU A 426 -10.46 -15.59 25.35
N LYS A 427 -10.05 -14.81 26.33
CA LYS A 427 -10.36 -15.02 27.76
C LYS A 427 -10.76 -13.72 28.40
N ASN A 428 -12.00 -13.65 28.90
CA ASN A 428 -12.54 -12.46 29.57
C ASN A 428 -12.42 -11.18 28.73
N GLY A 429 -12.70 -11.26 27.43
CA GLY A 429 -12.60 -10.13 26.50
C GLY A 429 -11.16 -9.74 26.15
N ARG A 430 -10.19 -10.61 26.31
CA ARG A 430 -8.78 -10.37 25.99
C ARG A 430 -8.19 -11.47 25.14
N LEU A 431 -7.24 -11.13 24.29
CA LEU A 431 -6.40 -12.08 23.60
C LEU A 431 -5.32 -12.60 24.55
N ARG A 432 -5.31 -13.89 24.83
CA ARG A 432 -4.26 -14.53 25.61
C ARG A 432 -3.34 -15.31 24.67
N ILE A 433 -2.04 -15.08 24.77
CA ILE A 433 -0.98 -15.83 24.08
C ILE A 433 -0.09 -16.46 25.12
N GLN A 434 0.11 -17.79 25.02
CA GLN A 434 1.03 -18.53 25.88
C GLN A 434 2.45 -18.47 25.31
N SER A 435 3.42 -18.21 26.17
CA SER A 435 4.83 -18.14 25.78
C SER A 435 5.36 -19.53 25.43
N GLN A 436 5.74 -19.72 24.18
CA GLN A 436 6.42 -20.91 23.67
C GLN A 436 7.92 -20.64 23.53
N PRO A 437 8.79 -21.67 23.48
CA PRO A 437 10.22 -21.47 23.32
C PRO A 437 10.54 -20.69 22.04
N ALA A 438 11.30 -19.60 22.16
CA ALA A 438 11.90 -18.90 21.05
C ALA A 438 13.05 -18.01 21.52
N GLU A 439 14.04 -17.80 20.68
CA GLU A 439 15.19 -16.95 20.96
C GLU A 439 14.92 -15.49 20.67
N GLN A 440 14.04 -15.23 19.68
CA GLN A 440 13.69 -13.91 19.19
C GLN A 440 12.31 -13.90 18.51
N LEU A 441 11.78 -12.71 18.24
CA LEU A 441 10.44 -12.51 17.68
C LEU A 441 10.21 -13.31 16.38
N MET A 442 11.18 -13.37 15.48
CA MET A 442 11.04 -14.07 14.19
C MET A 442 10.83 -15.59 14.34
N TRP A 443 11.16 -16.16 15.49
CA TRP A 443 10.91 -17.58 15.84
C TRP A 443 9.75 -17.77 16.82
N ALA A 444 9.11 -16.67 17.24
CA ALA A 444 8.00 -16.72 18.18
C ALA A 444 6.74 -17.26 17.52
N ARG A 445 6.33 -18.46 17.91
CA ARG A 445 5.08 -19.07 17.46
C ARG A 445 3.89 -18.34 18.05
N ASN A 446 2.75 -18.40 17.36
CA ASN A 446 1.53 -17.69 17.74
C ASN A 446 1.71 -16.16 17.83
N THR A 447 2.57 -15.61 16.99
CA THR A 447 2.63 -14.15 16.77
C THR A 447 1.43 -13.74 15.92
N LEU A 448 0.54 -12.95 16.50
CA LEU A 448 -0.64 -12.43 15.82
C LEU A 448 -0.31 -11.10 15.17
N THR A 449 -0.60 -10.96 13.88
CA THR A 449 -0.18 -9.78 13.12
C THR A 449 -1.32 -9.12 12.37
N GLN A 450 -1.18 -7.81 12.13
CA GLN A 450 -1.95 -7.12 11.09
C GLN A 450 -1.04 -6.20 10.28
N ARG A 451 -1.39 -6.01 8.99
CA ARG A 451 -0.67 -5.09 8.11
C ARG A 451 -0.67 -3.68 8.66
N VAL A 452 0.47 -3.00 8.59
CA VAL A 452 0.53 -1.57 8.89
C VAL A 452 -0.25 -0.78 7.84
N ILE A 453 -0.68 0.42 8.18
CA ILE A 453 -1.35 1.32 7.22
C ILE A 453 -0.62 2.66 7.15
N GLY A 454 -0.40 3.13 5.94
CA GLY A 454 0.22 4.42 5.64
C GLY A 454 -0.78 5.56 5.42
N PRO A 455 -0.24 6.77 5.18
CA PRO A 455 1.19 7.11 5.22
C PRO A 455 1.80 7.10 6.62
N THR A 456 0.99 7.31 7.66
CA THR A 456 1.38 7.24 9.08
C THR A 456 0.29 6.55 9.88
N SER A 457 0.67 5.70 10.80
CA SER A 457 -0.28 5.16 11.78
C SER A 457 0.33 4.99 13.16
N ILE A 458 -0.53 5.02 14.17
CA ILE A 458 -0.17 4.85 15.56
C ILE A 458 -0.96 3.66 16.09
N ALA A 459 -0.27 2.56 16.34
CA ALA A 459 -0.85 1.38 16.96
C ALA A 459 -0.56 1.39 18.46
N THR A 460 -1.60 1.15 19.29
CA THR A 460 -1.47 1.08 20.75
C THR A 460 -2.18 -0.16 21.25
N VAL A 461 -1.62 -0.83 22.26
CA VAL A 461 -2.21 -2.01 22.89
C VAL A 461 -2.02 -1.98 24.41
N GLU A 462 -2.98 -2.47 25.15
CA GLU A 462 -2.85 -2.79 26.56
C GLU A 462 -2.22 -4.19 26.72
N LEU A 463 -1.14 -4.29 27.46
CA LEU A 463 -0.47 -5.55 27.79
C LEU A 463 -0.62 -5.86 29.29
N TYR A 464 -1.13 -7.05 29.61
CA TYR A 464 -1.27 -7.57 30.96
C TYR A 464 -0.29 -8.71 31.20
N ILE A 465 0.58 -8.59 32.21
CA ILE A 465 1.71 -9.47 32.43
C ILE A 465 1.61 -10.39 33.66
N LYS A 466 0.48 -10.36 34.38
CA LYS A 466 0.31 -11.19 35.62
C LYS A 466 0.54 -12.68 35.37
N GLY A 467 0.30 -13.15 34.15
CA GLY A 467 0.49 -14.55 33.76
C GLY A 467 1.91 -14.90 33.32
N MET A 468 2.79 -13.93 33.13
CA MET A 468 4.16 -14.20 32.67
C MET A 468 5.01 -14.88 33.72
N LYS A 469 5.89 -15.78 33.26
CA LYS A 469 6.86 -16.52 34.06
C LYS A 469 8.30 -16.11 33.72
N ASP A 470 9.23 -16.66 34.45
CA ASP A 470 10.65 -16.41 34.23
C ASP A 470 11.10 -16.80 32.80
N GLY A 471 11.81 -15.89 32.13
CA GLY A 471 12.23 -16.00 30.75
C GLY A 471 11.20 -15.53 29.72
N ASP A 472 10.00 -15.13 30.12
CA ASP A 472 8.98 -14.67 29.20
C ASP A 472 9.27 -13.26 28.67
N VAL A 473 9.01 -13.08 27.39
CA VAL A 473 9.03 -11.81 26.65
C VAL A 473 7.69 -11.64 25.95
N ALA A 474 7.03 -10.51 26.12
CA ALA A 474 5.75 -10.22 25.47
C ALA A 474 5.63 -8.74 25.12
N GLY A 475 4.99 -8.41 23.99
CA GLY A 475 4.91 -7.01 23.58
C GLY A 475 4.23 -6.77 22.24
N LEU A 476 4.51 -5.55 21.73
CA LEU A 476 4.09 -5.03 20.44
C LEU A 476 5.32 -4.84 19.55
N GLY A 477 5.31 -5.42 18.35
CA GLY A 477 6.41 -5.30 17.39
C GLY A 477 5.98 -4.77 16.04
N ASN A 478 6.99 -4.42 15.24
CA ASN A 478 6.92 -4.34 13.79
C ASN A 478 7.70 -5.55 13.24
N ILE A 479 6.96 -6.55 12.77
CA ILE A 479 7.58 -7.75 12.20
C ILE A 479 7.80 -7.54 10.71
N ASN A 480 9.02 -7.67 10.32
CA ASN A 480 9.58 -7.81 8.99
C ASN A 480 11.06 -8.15 9.19
N VAL A 481 11.89 -8.03 8.19
CA VAL A 481 13.34 -8.16 8.30
C VAL A 481 13.99 -6.86 7.84
N PRO A 482 14.57 -6.04 8.78
CA PRO A 482 14.74 -6.29 10.22
C PRO A 482 13.45 -6.10 11.02
N CYS A 483 13.29 -6.86 12.09
CA CYS A 483 12.21 -6.66 13.05
C CYS A 483 12.60 -5.71 14.17
N SER A 484 11.60 -5.13 14.82
CA SER A 484 11.75 -4.34 16.03
C SER A 484 10.55 -4.51 16.95
N TRP A 485 10.71 -4.26 18.25
CA TRP A 485 9.61 -4.39 19.19
C TRP A 485 9.84 -3.61 20.50
N ILE A 486 8.75 -3.33 21.19
CA ILE A 486 8.71 -2.89 22.57
C ILE A 486 7.92 -3.90 23.40
N GLY A 487 8.40 -4.25 24.57
CA GLY A 487 7.72 -5.27 25.39
C GLY A 487 8.34 -5.48 26.76
N ILE A 488 7.67 -6.29 27.55
CA ILE A 488 8.12 -6.67 28.88
C ILE A 488 8.96 -7.94 28.80
N VAL A 489 10.10 -7.91 29.50
CA VAL A 489 10.96 -9.06 29.75
C VAL A 489 10.92 -9.36 31.23
N LYS A 490 10.63 -10.63 31.59
CA LYS A 490 10.59 -11.09 32.95
C LYS A 490 11.75 -12.05 33.24
N ASN A 491 12.64 -11.67 34.13
CA ASN A 491 13.78 -12.46 34.60
C ASN A 491 13.68 -12.68 36.10
N GLY A 492 13.23 -13.85 36.53
CA GLY A 492 12.96 -14.14 37.94
C GLY A 492 11.88 -13.19 38.50
N LYS A 493 12.29 -12.29 39.41
CA LYS A 493 11.44 -11.25 39.99
C LYS A 493 11.53 -9.93 39.24
N ASP A 494 12.55 -9.75 38.42
CA ASP A 494 12.81 -8.48 37.73
C ASP A 494 11.91 -8.35 36.48
N ILE A 495 11.28 -7.19 36.35
CA ILE A 495 10.43 -6.81 35.24
C ILE A 495 11.07 -5.59 34.60
N THR A 496 11.44 -5.73 33.33
CA THR A 496 12.02 -4.63 32.56
C THR A 496 11.22 -4.41 31.28
N LEU A 497 11.00 -3.15 30.96
CA LEU A 497 10.52 -2.75 29.64
C LEU A 497 11.74 -2.67 28.71
N ARG A 498 11.65 -3.36 27.59
CA ARG A 498 12.71 -3.40 26.59
C ARG A 498 12.21 -2.90 25.25
N CYS A 499 13.02 -2.10 24.60
CA CYS A 499 12.87 -1.75 23.18
C CYS A 499 14.05 -2.34 22.42
N PHE A 500 13.79 -3.16 21.41
CA PHE A 500 14.79 -3.90 20.64
C PHE A 500 14.69 -3.58 19.15
N GLU A 501 15.84 -3.49 18.49
CA GLU A 501 15.96 -3.29 17.05
C GLU A 501 17.01 -4.25 16.49
N GLN A 502 16.60 -5.08 15.53
CA GLN A 502 17.41 -6.18 14.99
C GLN A 502 18.58 -5.71 14.13
N MET A 503 18.42 -4.63 13.35
CA MET A 503 19.43 -4.21 12.38
C MET A 503 20.79 -3.90 13.03
N THR A 504 20.77 -3.23 14.18
CA THR A 504 21.99 -2.90 14.94
C THR A 504 22.14 -3.73 16.20
N ASN A 505 21.20 -4.65 16.45
CA ASN A 505 21.07 -5.43 17.69
C ASN A 505 21.05 -4.49 18.92
N ASP A 506 20.46 -3.33 18.78
CA ASP A 506 20.40 -2.33 19.84
C ASP A 506 19.24 -2.63 20.78
N THR A 507 19.48 -2.43 22.07
CA THR A 507 18.51 -2.71 23.12
C THR A 507 18.54 -1.63 24.16
N VAL A 508 17.39 -0.99 24.38
CA VAL A 508 17.19 -0.05 25.48
C VAL A 508 16.28 -0.71 26.52
N CYS A 509 16.73 -0.75 27.77
CA CYS A 509 15.98 -1.34 28.88
C CYS A 509 15.76 -0.30 29.96
N VAL A 510 14.54 -0.25 30.48
CA VAL A 510 14.18 0.58 31.62
C VAL A 510 13.39 -0.24 32.65
N PRO A 511 13.63 -0.07 33.96
CA PRO A 511 12.76 -0.64 34.96
C PRO A 511 11.40 0.05 34.89
N VAL A 512 10.32 -0.71 35.12
CA VAL A 512 8.96 -0.18 35.17
C VAL A 512 8.24 -0.68 36.40
N ASP A 513 7.55 0.23 37.06
CA ASP A 513 6.66 -0.09 38.15
C ASP A 513 5.22 -0.08 37.63
N LEU A 514 4.61 -1.27 37.59
CA LEU A 514 3.35 -1.48 36.91
C LEU A 514 2.20 -1.60 37.92
N VAL A 515 1.23 -0.72 37.78
CA VAL A 515 -0.02 -0.84 38.53
C VAL A 515 -0.83 -2.00 37.96
N ASP A 516 -1.21 -2.95 38.81
CA ASP A 516 -1.99 -4.12 38.44
C ASP A 516 -1.35 -5.02 37.36
N GLY A 517 -0.06 -4.86 37.05
CA GLY A 517 0.63 -5.59 36.02
C GLY A 517 0.17 -5.25 34.60
N LYS A 518 -0.22 -3.99 34.37
CA LYS A 518 -0.68 -3.48 33.08
C LYS A 518 0.25 -2.38 32.58
N ILE A 519 0.47 -2.35 31.27
CA ILE A 519 1.21 -1.33 30.54
C ILE A 519 0.59 -1.11 29.17
N TRP A 520 0.63 0.12 28.67
CA TRP A 520 0.28 0.45 27.30
C TRP A 520 1.54 0.55 26.45
N LEU A 521 1.56 -0.16 25.34
CA LEU A 521 2.66 -0.15 24.37
C LEU A 521 2.17 0.52 23.09
N ARG A 522 3.01 1.36 22.50
CA ARG A 522 2.68 2.11 21.29
C ARG A 522 3.78 2.02 20.24
N SER A 523 3.37 1.79 18.98
CA SER A 523 4.20 1.88 17.80
C SER A 523 3.74 3.06 16.95
N ILE A 524 4.64 3.98 16.64
CA ILE A 524 4.38 5.18 15.85
C ILE A 524 5.13 4.99 14.53
N GLY A 525 4.39 4.75 13.43
CA GLY A 525 4.95 4.50 12.10
C GLY A 525 4.81 5.71 11.20
N ASP A 526 5.91 6.08 10.53
CA ASP A 526 5.96 7.01 9.41
C ASP A 526 6.51 6.24 8.20
N TYR A 527 5.59 5.77 7.38
CA TYR A 527 5.92 4.87 6.27
C TYR A 527 6.35 5.63 5.01
N ASP A 528 6.04 6.92 4.89
CA ASP A 528 6.60 7.79 3.86
C ASP A 528 8.12 7.99 4.05
N ASN A 529 8.59 7.97 5.30
CA ASN A 529 10.00 8.07 5.64
C ASN A 529 10.63 6.75 6.07
N ASN A 530 9.90 5.64 5.98
CA ASN A 530 10.37 4.29 6.34
C ASN A 530 10.96 4.20 7.75
N GLN A 531 10.23 4.69 8.73
CA GLN A 531 10.71 4.71 10.11
C GLN A 531 9.59 4.49 11.10
N ALA A 532 9.94 3.92 12.25
CA ALA A 532 9.05 3.77 13.39
C ALA A 532 9.75 4.18 14.69
N GLN A 533 8.94 4.54 15.68
CA GLN A 533 9.40 4.78 17.04
C GLN A 533 8.43 4.16 18.03
N TYR A 534 8.93 3.72 19.17
CA TYR A 534 8.11 3.16 20.22
C TYR A 534 7.92 4.11 21.38
N ALA A 535 6.77 3.96 22.06
CA ALA A 535 6.46 4.63 23.30
C ALA A 535 5.71 3.69 24.26
N TYR A 536 5.68 4.03 25.51
CA TYR A 536 4.92 3.32 26.53
C TYR A 536 4.22 4.27 27.49
N SER A 537 3.21 3.76 28.18
CA SER A 537 2.53 4.46 29.26
C SER A 537 2.21 3.49 30.38
N VAL A 538 2.22 3.98 31.63
CA VAL A 538 1.79 3.23 32.82
C VAL A 538 0.42 3.66 33.32
N ASP A 539 -0.10 4.77 32.80
CA ASP A 539 -1.42 5.34 33.16
C ASP A 539 -2.43 5.33 31.99
N GLY A 540 -1.96 5.07 30.75
CA GLY A 540 -2.75 5.09 29.52
C GLY A 540 -2.94 6.49 28.92
N GLU A 541 -2.50 7.54 29.60
CA GLU A 541 -2.67 8.94 29.19
C GLU A 541 -1.35 9.56 28.74
N THR A 542 -0.30 9.43 29.53
CA THR A 542 1.02 10.03 29.26
C THR A 542 1.97 9.00 28.66
N TYR A 543 2.43 9.26 27.44
CA TYR A 543 3.35 8.36 26.72
C TYR A 543 4.77 8.87 26.72
N THR A 544 5.69 7.99 27.08
CA THR A 544 7.15 8.22 27.04
C THR A 544 7.77 7.47 25.89
N LEU A 545 8.53 8.17 25.04
CA LEU A 545 9.28 7.55 23.96
C LEU A 545 10.40 6.67 24.52
N LEU A 546 10.61 5.49 23.91
CA LEU A 546 11.67 4.56 24.28
C LEU A 546 12.42 4.11 23.03
N GLY A 547 13.74 4.15 23.10
CA GLY A 547 14.61 3.83 21.98
C GLY A 547 14.73 4.98 20.97
N ARG A 548 15.46 4.71 19.91
CA ARG A 548 15.65 5.66 18.79
C ARG A 548 14.57 5.48 17.73
N MET A 549 14.53 6.39 16.76
CA MET A 549 13.85 6.19 15.50
C MET A 549 14.48 5.00 14.76
N MET A 550 13.68 4.03 14.37
CA MET A 550 14.12 2.78 13.75
C MET A 550 13.78 2.75 12.28
N PRO A 551 14.72 2.33 11.42
CA PRO A 551 14.43 2.18 10.00
C PRO A 551 13.49 0.98 9.78
N LEU A 552 12.53 1.17 8.89
CA LEU A 552 11.70 0.11 8.34
C LEU A 552 12.13 -0.18 6.90
N SER A 553 11.86 -1.37 6.39
CA SER A 553 12.16 -1.70 5.01
C SER A 553 11.22 -2.76 4.46
N TYR A 554 11.06 -2.77 3.15
CA TYR A 554 10.51 -3.90 2.41
C TYR A 554 11.65 -4.82 1.99
N GLN A 555 11.45 -6.12 2.16
CA GLN A 555 12.49 -7.13 1.87
C GLN A 555 11.92 -8.30 1.09
N LEU A 556 12.62 -8.71 0.04
CA LEU A 556 12.27 -9.91 -0.73
C LEU A 556 12.37 -11.22 0.09
N ILE A 557 13.08 -11.20 1.21
CA ILE A 557 13.17 -12.37 2.09
C ILE A 557 11.83 -12.70 2.74
N THR A 558 10.96 -11.70 2.92
CA THR A 558 9.61 -11.90 3.46
C THR A 558 8.54 -11.76 2.39
N PHE A 559 8.83 -11.08 1.30
CA PHE A 559 7.86 -10.65 0.28
C PHE A 559 6.61 -9.97 0.86
N GLN A 560 6.74 -9.39 2.05
CA GLN A 560 5.67 -8.68 2.74
C GLN A 560 6.15 -7.34 3.25
N GLY A 561 5.23 -6.39 3.40
CA GLY A 561 5.42 -5.17 4.15
C GLY A 561 5.53 -5.40 5.66
N SER A 562 5.79 -4.35 6.39
CA SER A 562 5.81 -4.38 7.85
C SER A 562 4.43 -4.70 8.40
N ARG A 563 4.39 -5.40 9.53
CA ARG A 563 3.16 -5.78 10.22
C ARG A 563 3.27 -5.46 11.70
N HIS A 564 2.23 -4.91 12.29
CA HIS A 564 2.10 -4.88 13.75
C HIS A 564 2.00 -6.31 14.26
N ALA A 565 2.70 -6.63 15.34
CA ALA A 565 2.77 -7.97 15.90
C ALA A 565 2.50 -7.97 17.40
N LEU A 566 1.54 -8.79 17.83
CA LEU A 566 1.31 -9.13 19.23
C LEU A 566 1.95 -10.50 19.49
N PHE A 567 2.84 -10.58 20.46
CA PHE A 567 3.65 -11.78 20.66
C PHE A 567 3.92 -12.08 22.13
N ALA A 568 4.14 -13.37 22.41
CA ALA A 568 4.69 -13.86 23.68
C ALA A 568 5.56 -15.08 23.44
N PHE A 569 6.79 -15.08 23.96
CA PHE A 569 7.71 -16.23 23.85
C PHE A 569 8.57 -16.37 25.11
N ASN A 570 9.22 -17.53 25.28
CA ASN A 570 10.12 -17.79 26.40
C ASN A 570 11.54 -18.07 25.92
N THR A 571 12.51 -17.31 26.44
CA THR A 571 13.93 -17.38 26.05
C THR A 571 14.72 -18.54 26.72
N GLN A 572 14.09 -19.26 27.64
CA GLN A 572 14.75 -20.36 28.37
C GLN A 572 14.53 -21.75 27.73
N GLY A 573 14.08 -21.82 26.48
CA GLY A 573 13.89 -23.06 25.74
C GLY A 573 12.76 -23.96 26.27
N LYS A 574 11.81 -23.40 27.03
CA LYS A 574 10.64 -24.10 27.60
C LYS A 574 9.37 -23.29 27.45
N ASN A 575 8.22 -23.91 27.61
CA ASN A 575 6.96 -23.21 27.73
C ASN A 575 6.95 -22.36 29.00
N GLY A 576 6.64 -21.08 28.84
CA GLY A 576 6.55 -20.09 29.90
C GLY A 576 5.16 -19.99 30.52
N GLY A 577 4.76 -18.76 30.84
CA GLY A 577 3.42 -18.38 31.23
C GLY A 577 2.59 -17.88 30.04
N TYR A 578 1.88 -16.81 30.25
CA TYR A 578 1.09 -16.15 29.20
C TYR A 578 1.07 -14.64 29.40
N ALA A 579 0.88 -13.92 28.29
CA ALA A 579 0.50 -12.51 28.28
C ALA A 579 -0.92 -12.34 27.74
N GLU A 580 -1.60 -11.28 28.16
CA GLU A 580 -2.91 -10.92 27.65
C GLU A 580 -2.86 -9.53 27.02
N PHE A 581 -3.55 -9.37 25.91
CA PHE A 581 -3.64 -8.15 25.13
C PHE A 581 -5.09 -7.68 25.06
N ASP A 582 -5.28 -6.37 25.12
CA ASP A 582 -6.60 -5.74 25.09
C ASP A 582 -6.51 -4.39 24.37
N ASN A 583 -7.65 -3.86 23.95
CA ASN A 583 -7.78 -2.51 23.39
C ASN A 583 -6.68 -2.16 22.37
N PHE A 584 -6.48 -3.03 21.39
CA PHE A 584 -5.61 -2.70 20.28
C PHE A 584 -6.28 -1.63 19.43
N THR A 585 -5.65 -0.48 19.31
CA THR A 585 -6.17 0.65 18.53
C THR A 585 -5.20 1.07 17.46
N VAL A 586 -5.71 1.41 16.28
CA VAL A 586 -4.94 2.03 15.20
C VAL A 586 -5.54 3.39 14.89
N VAL A 587 -4.71 4.42 14.96
CA VAL A 587 -5.06 5.79 14.60
C VAL A 587 -4.26 6.19 13.38
N GLU A 588 -4.93 6.78 12.39
CA GLU A 588 -4.37 7.22 11.12
C GLU A 588 -4.45 8.75 11.02
N PRO A 589 -3.44 9.50 11.53
CA PRO A 589 -3.53 10.95 11.66
C PRO A 589 -3.72 11.71 10.35
N LYS A 590 -3.38 11.08 9.21
CA LYS A 590 -3.44 11.68 7.87
C LYS A 590 -4.57 11.11 7.00
N ALA A 591 -5.48 10.33 7.54
CA ALA A 591 -6.58 9.74 6.78
C ALA A 591 -7.67 10.76 6.44
N ASP A 592 -7.89 11.77 7.29
CA ASP A 592 -8.81 12.86 6.98
C ASP A 592 -8.20 13.81 5.94
N ARG A 593 -8.78 13.78 4.75
CA ARG A 593 -8.40 14.63 3.62
C ARG A 593 -9.45 15.71 3.32
N SER A 594 -10.46 15.82 4.17
CA SER A 594 -11.46 16.90 4.10
C SER A 594 -10.75 18.24 4.27
N GLY A 595 -10.85 19.14 3.31
CA GLY A 595 -10.17 20.44 3.36
C GLY A 595 -8.76 20.46 2.77
N ASN A 596 -8.27 19.38 2.17
CA ASN A 596 -7.02 19.41 1.39
C ASN A 596 -7.13 20.33 0.18
N ILE A 597 -8.31 20.45 -0.44
CA ILE A 597 -8.60 21.48 -1.43
C ILE A 597 -9.09 22.73 -0.71
N PRO A 598 -8.42 23.89 -0.84
CA PRO A 598 -8.74 25.10 -0.07
C PRO A 598 -9.96 25.88 -0.65
N TYR A 599 -11.11 25.21 -0.77
CA TYR A 599 -12.35 25.85 -1.22
C TYR A 599 -12.74 27.01 -0.33
N GLY A 600 -13.12 28.13 -0.94
CA GLY A 600 -13.56 29.33 -0.22
C GLY A 600 -12.46 30.07 0.52
N LYS A 601 -11.20 29.63 0.43
CA LYS A 601 -10.05 30.27 1.08
C LYS A 601 -9.25 31.12 0.12
N THR A 602 -8.59 32.14 0.67
CA THR A 602 -7.51 32.87 0.00
C THR A 602 -6.18 32.31 0.51
N PHE A 603 -5.31 31.91 -0.39
CA PHE A 603 -4.10 31.18 -0.03
C PHE A 603 -2.92 31.53 -0.96
N ARG A 604 -1.72 31.14 -0.53
CA ARG A 604 -0.49 31.15 -1.33
C ARG A 604 -0.15 29.77 -1.82
N ILE A 605 0.36 29.66 -3.01
CA ILE A 605 0.91 28.44 -3.58
C ILE A 605 2.43 28.48 -3.41
N ILE A 606 2.97 27.63 -2.55
CA ILE A 606 4.40 27.54 -2.28
C ILE A 606 4.97 26.36 -3.06
N ASN A 607 5.92 26.62 -3.95
CA ASN A 607 6.64 25.57 -4.66
C ASN A 607 7.59 24.83 -3.70
N LYS A 608 7.46 23.54 -3.54
CA LYS A 608 8.27 22.77 -2.58
C LYS A 608 9.75 22.68 -2.96
N ALA A 609 10.07 22.77 -4.24
CA ALA A 609 11.46 22.71 -4.70
C ALA A 609 12.23 24.01 -4.37
N THR A 610 11.56 25.16 -4.50
CA THR A 610 12.19 26.47 -4.31
C THR A 610 11.86 27.09 -2.95
N ASN A 611 10.84 26.59 -2.25
CA ASN A 611 10.25 27.18 -1.05
C ASN A 611 9.84 28.64 -1.24
N ARG A 612 9.33 28.99 -2.44
CA ARG A 612 8.92 30.34 -2.83
C ARG A 612 7.46 30.35 -3.22
N PRO A 613 6.72 31.44 -2.94
CA PRO A 613 5.35 31.59 -3.41
C PRO A 613 5.32 31.85 -4.92
N ALA A 614 4.33 31.26 -5.58
CA ALA A 614 3.99 31.62 -6.94
C ALA A 614 3.43 33.04 -6.99
N VAL A 615 3.77 33.80 -8.04
CA VAL A 615 3.34 35.18 -8.23
C VAL A 615 2.79 35.39 -9.63
N ALA A 616 1.62 36.05 -9.70
CA ALA A 616 0.99 36.45 -10.94
C ALA A 616 1.54 37.83 -11.40
N LEU A 617 2.49 37.85 -12.31
CA LEU A 617 3.06 39.10 -12.83
C LEU A 617 2.06 39.85 -13.72
N LYS A 618 2.16 41.19 -13.73
CA LYS A 618 1.28 42.05 -14.55
C LYS A 618 1.34 41.73 -16.04
N HIS A 619 2.48 41.30 -16.54
CA HIS A 619 2.78 41.06 -17.95
C HIS A 619 2.89 39.59 -18.33
N GLY A 620 2.04 38.76 -17.75
CA GLY A 620 1.62 37.58 -18.48
C GLY A 620 2.14 36.20 -18.05
N LEU A 621 3.09 36.04 -17.17
CA LEU A 621 3.59 34.72 -16.81
C LEU A 621 3.49 34.45 -15.29
N LEU A 622 3.23 33.21 -14.93
CA LEU A 622 3.34 32.75 -13.56
C LEU A 622 4.82 32.51 -13.22
N HIS A 623 5.32 33.09 -12.15
CA HIS A 623 6.71 32.99 -11.70
C HIS A 623 6.78 32.72 -10.20
N ASP A 624 7.97 32.36 -9.70
CA ASP A 624 8.28 32.42 -8.29
C ASP A 624 8.57 33.86 -7.85
N SER A 625 8.10 34.23 -6.70
CA SER A 625 8.49 35.43 -5.98
C SER A 625 9.72 35.13 -5.09
N HIS A 626 10.17 36.11 -4.30
CA HIS A 626 11.19 35.88 -3.28
C HIS A 626 10.61 35.10 -2.08
N ALA A 627 11.46 34.39 -1.37
CA ALA A 627 11.04 33.62 -0.19
C ALA A 627 10.39 34.56 0.85
N GLY A 628 9.20 34.16 1.35
CA GLY A 628 8.46 34.93 2.33
C GLY A 628 7.67 36.12 1.78
N ASP A 629 7.55 36.28 0.45
CA ASP A 629 6.68 37.32 -0.15
C ASP A 629 5.23 37.13 0.27
N LYS A 630 4.64 38.16 0.86
CA LYS A 630 3.24 38.23 1.30
C LYS A 630 2.40 39.23 0.50
N SER A 631 2.91 39.70 -0.64
CA SER A 631 2.19 40.64 -1.51
C SER A 631 0.88 40.04 -2.00
N GLN A 632 -0.07 40.92 -2.40
CA GLN A 632 -1.36 40.55 -2.98
C GLN A 632 -1.19 39.70 -4.26
N GLN A 633 -0.12 39.91 -5.02
CA GLN A 633 0.15 39.18 -6.25
C GLN A 633 0.47 37.71 -6.05
N THR A 634 0.76 37.29 -4.80
CA THR A 634 1.00 35.88 -4.41
C THR A 634 -0.28 35.17 -3.92
N LEU A 635 -1.40 35.87 -3.90
CA LEU A 635 -2.68 35.34 -3.41
C LEU A 635 -3.52 34.76 -4.53
N PHE A 636 -4.07 33.60 -4.24
CA PHE A 636 -4.98 32.86 -5.12
C PHE A 636 -6.24 32.45 -4.39
N THR A 637 -7.30 32.26 -5.15
CA THR A 637 -8.53 31.57 -4.75
C THR A 637 -8.83 30.46 -5.75
N ILE A 638 -9.70 29.55 -5.39
CA ILE A 638 -10.15 28.47 -6.28
C ILE A 638 -11.59 28.73 -6.68
N ASP A 639 -11.89 28.61 -7.97
CA ASP A 639 -13.24 28.37 -8.45
C ASP A 639 -13.43 26.86 -8.57
N ASP A 640 -14.39 26.31 -7.83
CA ASP A 640 -14.80 24.91 -7.89
C ASP A 640 -15.46 24.62 -9.25
N ARG A 641 -14.96 23.60 -9.94
CA ARG A 641 -15.48 23.12 -11.22
C ARG A 641 -16.21 21.78 -11.11
N GLY A 642 -16.38 21.30 -9.87
CA GLY A 642 -16.95 19.99 -9.56
C GLY A 642 -15.95 18.83 -9.70
N CYS A 643 -16.25 17.71 -9.06
CA CYS A 643 -15.44 16.50 -9.14
C CYS A 643 -13.92 16.71 -8.88
N GLY A 644 -13.56 17.55 -7.90
CA GLY A 644 -12.16 17.84 -7.59
C GLY A 644 -11.42 18.66 -8.64
N MET A 645 -12.12 19.11 -9.66
CA MET A 645 -11.60 20.04 -10.67
C MET A 645 -11.65 21.48 -10.15
N VAL A 646 -10.62 22.24 -10.46
CA VAL A 646 -10.45 23.61 -9.98
C VAL A 646 -9.90 24.52 -11.08
N SER A 647 -10.27 25.82 -11.00
CA SER A 647 -9.56 26.88 -11.72
C SER A 647 -8.94 27.84 -10.73
N LEU A 648 -7.69 28.25 -10.98
CA LEU A 648 -7.00 29.21 -10.13
C LEU A 648 -7.31 30.65 -10.54
N ARG A 649 -7.78 31.43 -9.58
CA ARG A 649 -8.03 32.88 -9.75
C ARG A 649 -7.05 33.67 -8.90
N CYS A 650 -6.37 34.63 -9.53
CA CYS A 650 -5.46 35.57 -8.88
C CYS A 650 -6.22 36.64 -8.10
N ALA A 651 -5.56 37.31 -7.16
CA ALA A 651 -6.16 38.40 -6.38
C ALA A 651 -6.68 39.59 -7.21
N ASP A 652 -6.13 39.80 -8.42
CA ASP A 652 -6.58 40.83 -9.37
C ASP A 652 -7.74 40.40 -10.27
N GLY A 653 -8.29 39.19 -10.03
CA GLY A 653 -9.43 38.64 -10.75
C GLY A 653 -9.09 37.88 -12.03
N ARG A 654 -7.85 37.87 -12.48
CA ARG A 654 -7.41 37.04 -13.61
C ARG A 654 -7.36 35.57 -13.26
N TYR A 655 -7.51 34.70 -14.25
CA TYR A 655 -7.40 33.25 -14.12
C TYR A 655 -6.13 32.74 -14.79
N VAL A 656 -5.58 31.69 -14.22
CA VAL A 656 -4.50 30.91 -14.86
C VAL A 656 -5.06 30.22 -16.11
N LYS A 657 -4.34 30.32 -17.23
CA LYS A 657 -4.68 29.73 -18.52
C LYS A 657 -3.43 29.11 -19.12
N VAL A 658 -3.58 27.90 -19.69
CA VAL A 658 -2.54 27.24 -20.45
C VAL A 658 -2.75 27.44 -21.94
N TYR A 659 -1.70 27.86 -22.62
CA TYR A 659 -1.70 28.13 -24.08
C TYR A 659 -0.90 27.04 -24.79
N GLY A 660 -1.42 26.64 -25.96
CA GLY A 660 -0.82 25.59 -26.79
C GLY A 660 -1.34 24.19 -26.46
N ASP A 661 -1.44 23.39 -27.50
CA ASP A 661 -1.89 21.98 -27.41
C ASP A 661 -0.72 21.01 -27.28
N GLY A 662 0.51 21.53 -27.27
CA GLY A 662 1.74 20.77 -27.18
C GLY A 662 2.56 21.09 -25.93
N LEU A 663 3.70 20.40 -25.78
CA LEU A 663 4.68 20.63 -24.74
C LEU A 663 5.83 21.51 -25.28
N PRO A 664 6.36 22.47 -24.47
CA PRO A 664 5.83 22.96 -23.18
C PRO A 664 4.64 23.89 -23.37
N GLY A 665 3.62 23.73 -22.56
CA GLY A 665 2.50 24.67 -22.52
C GLY A 665 2.85 25.93 -21.74
N ASP A 666 2.70 27.11 -22.35
CA ASP A 666 2.89 28.40 -21.68
C ASP A 666 1.78 28.67 -20.68
N VAL A 667 2.14 29.00 -19.44
CA VAL A 667 1.18 29.40 -18.41
C VAL A 667 1.06 30.92 -18.35
N ARG A 668 -0.10 31.42 -18.71
CA ARG A 668 -0.44 32.86 -18.77
C ARG A 668 -1.72 33.12 -17.99
N PHE A 669 -2.34 34.31 -18.24
CA PHE A 669 -3.55 34.73 -17.56
C PHE A 669 -4.61 35.18 -18.54
N THR A 670 -5.87 34.97 -18.18
CA THR A 670 -7.06 35.50 -18.89
C THR A 670 -8.00 36.21 -17.92
N THR A 671 -8.78 37.14 -18.40
CA THR A 671 -9.88 37.76 -17.66
C THR A 671 -11.21 37.02 -17.86
N ASP A 672 -11.26 36.12 -18.85
CA ASP A 672 -12.45 35.33 -19.14
C ASP A 672 -12.41 34.02 -18.32
N ALA A 673 -13.35 33.89 -17.41
CA ALA A 673 -13.48 32.67 -16.57
C ALA A 673 -13.78 31.41 -17.40
N LYS A 674 -14.34 31.51 -18.60
CA LYS A 674 -14.61 30.38 -19.49
C LYS A 674 -13.34 29.87 -20.16
N GLU A 675 -12.32 30.69 -20.25
CA GLU A 675 -11.02 30.33 -20.81
C GLU A 675 -10.00 29.88 -19.73
N ALA A 676 -10.39 29.94 -18.46
CA ALA A 676 -9.55 29.50 -17.36
C ALA A 676 -9.15 28.02 -17.54
N GLU A 677 -7.91 27.70 -17.22
CA GLU A 677 -7.50 26.27 -17.17
C GLU A 677 -8.27 25.53 -16.08
N VAL A 678 -8.68 24.33 -16.42
CA VAL A 678 -9.32 23.41 -15.49
C VAL A 678 -8.31 22.34 -15.11
N PHE A 679 -7.90 22.38 -13.87
CA PHE A 679 -6.98 21.40 -13.29
C PHE A 679 -7.75 20.39 -12.46
N LEU A 680 -7.34 19.13 -12.53
CA LEU A 680 -7.69 18.13 -11.53
C LEU A 680 -6.69 18.22 -10.38
N TRP A 681 -7.20 18.42 -9.16
CA TRP A 681 -6.38 18.49 -7.95
C TRP A 681 -5.80 17.10 -7.62
N GLN A 682 -4.49 17.01 -7.55
CA GLN A 682 -3.76 15.80 -7.18
C GLN A 682 -3.35 15.91 -5.73
N ASP A 683 -4.01 15.18 -4.84
CA ASP A 683 -3.75 15.23 -3.40
C ASP A 683 -2.47 14.47 -3.01
N TYR A 684 -1.55 15.16 -2.34
CA TYR A 684 -0.30 14.60 -1.82
C TYR A 684 -0.21 14.62 -0.30
N LEU A 685 -1.33 14.84 0.39
CA LEU A 685 -1.42 14.90 1.85
C LEU A 685 -0.66 16.10 2.45
N ASP A 686 -0.91 16.38 3.73
CA ASP A 686 -0.24 17.47 4.47
C ASP A 686 -0.29 18.85 3.74
N HIS A 687 -1.39 19.12 3.03
CA HIS A 687 -1.57 20.30 2.17
C HIS A 687 -0.63 20.36 0.96
N ASP A 688 0.12 19.29 0.70
CA ASP A 688 0.88 19.14 -0.54
C ASP A 688 -0.04 18.72 -1.68
N PHE A 689 0.18 19.25 -2.86
CA PHE A 689 -0.66 18.97 -4.03
C PHE A 689 0.08 19.19 -5.34
N MET A 690 -0.49 18.63 -6.42
CA MET A 690 -0.17 19.00 -7.79
C MET A 690 -1.43 19.43 -8.53
N LEU A 691 -1.26 20.10 -9.64
CA LEU A 691 -2.33 20.55 -10.55
C LEU A 691 -2.14 19.88 -11.90
N LEU A 692 -2.99 18.90 -12.21
CA LEU A 692 -3.00 18.16 -13.47
C LEU A 692 -3.95 18.83 -14.45
N SER A 693 -3.47 19.28 -15.61
CA SER A 693 -4.35 19.77 -16.67
C SER A 693 -5.08 18.61 -17.37
N LEU A 694 -6.37 18.76 -17.58
CA LEU A 694 -7.18 17.77 -18.31
C LEU A 694 -7.00 17.84 -19.84
N LYS A 695 -6.36 18.89 -20.37
CA LYS A 695 -6.08 19.01 -21.81
C LYS A 695 -4.96 18.11 -22.28
N ASN A 696 -3.86 18.10 -21.56
CA ASN A 696 -2.63 17.40 -21.96
C ASN A 696 -2.16 16.35 -20.93
N HIS A 697 -2.87 16.20 -19.81
CA HIS A 697 -2.55 15.32 -18.69
C HIS A 697 -1.18 15.60 -18.04
N ARG A 698 -0.65 16.83 -18.21
CA ARG A 698 0.60 17.25 -17.59
C ARG A 698 0.34 18.10 -16.36
N CYS A 699 1.33 18.15 -15.48
CA CYS A 699 1.26 18.91 -14.24
C CYS A 699 1.89 20.29 -14.39
N LEU A 700 1.29 21.28 -13.76
CA LEU A 700 1.91 22.56 -13.54
C LEU A 700 3.18 22.40 -12.73
N GLY A 701 4.25 23.05 -13.14
CA GLY A 701 5.50 22.98 -12.40
C GLY A 701 6.51 24.03 -12.85
N LYS A 702 7.65 24.09 -12.13
CA LYS A 702 8.75 24.99 -12.44
C LYS A 702 10.08 24.33 -12.07
N SER A 703 10.98 24.22 -13.03
CA SER A 703 12.30 23.69 -12.78
C SER A 703 13.05 24.56 -11.75
N PRO A 704 13.62 24.01 -10.69
CA PRO A 704 14.37 24.75 -9.68
C PRO A 704 15.69 25.29 -10.18
N THR A 705 16.22 24.74 -11.29
CA THR A 705 17.56 25.07 -11.83
C THR A 705 17.55 26.19 -12.87
N THR A 706 16.39 26.56 -13.39
CA THR A 706 16.23 27.56 -14.43
C THR A 706 15.44 28.77 -13.93
N GLY A 707 15.77 29.98 -14.34
CA GLY A 707 14.97 31.17 -14.10
C GLY A 707 13.66 31.23 -14.91
N SER A 708 13.25 30.08 -15.49
CA SER A 708 12.09 29.96 -16.35
C SER A 708 10.78 30.19 -15.61
N PRO A 709 9.72 30.65 -16.28
CA PRO A 709 8.39 30.67 -15.72
C PRO A 709 7.84 29.26 -15.48
N TYR A 710 6.68 29.15 -14.86
CA TYR A 710 5.94 27.91 -14.75
C TYR A 710 5.52 27.39 -16.12
N SER A 711 5.51 26.07 -16.27
CA SER A 711 5.11 25.36 -17.49
C SER A 711 4.26 24.14 -17.15
N MET A 712 3.69 23.53 -18.18
CA MET A 712 2.92 22.28 -18.09
C MET A 712 3.75 21.06 -18.54
N ASP A 713 5.04 21.04 -18.28
CA ASP A 713 5.96 19.98 -18.75
C ASP A 713 6.08 18.79 -17.82
N PHE A 714 5.64 18.96 -16.59
CA PHE A 714 5.90 17.99 -15.55
C PHE A 714 4.95 16.79 -15.66
N ALA A 715 5.50 15.62 -15.66
CA ALA A 715 4.73 14.39 -15.70
C ALA A 715 4.29 13.92 -14.29
N GLY A 716 4.99 14.36 -13.27
CA GLY A 716 4.74 14.03 -11.87
C GLY A 716 5.89 14.48 -10.97
N PRO A 717 5.89 14.10 -9.69
CA PRO A 717 6.93 14.46 -8.75
C PRO A 717 8.16 13.55 -8.92
N ASP A 718 9.29 14.01 -8.44
CA ASP A 718 10.40 13.13 -8.07
C ASP A 718 10.19 12.57 -6.64
N PRO A 719 10.92 11.50 -6.23
CA PRO A 719 10.77 10.91 -4.90
C PRO A 719 10.97 11.90 -3.75
N ALA A 720 11.85 12.88 -3.94
CA ALA A 720 12.10 13.93 -2.94
C ALA A 720 11.07 15.07 -2.97
N ARG A 721 10.13 15.06 -3.94
CA ARG A 721 9.14 16.13 -4.18
C ARG A 721 9.81 17.49 -4.42
N ARG A 722 10.97 17.51 -5.09
CA ARG A 722 11.82 18.71 -5.32
C ARG A 722 12.05 19.04 -6.77
N ASN A 723 11.40 18.34 -7.70
CA ASN A 723 11.51 18.64 -9.14
C ASN A 723 10.74 19.89 -9.56
N GLY A 724 9.90 20.46 -8.69
CA GLY A 724 9.11 21.67 -8.96
C GLY A 724 7.66 21.44 -9.36
N ALA A 725 7.18 20.17 -9.41
CA ALA A 725 5.79 19.86 -9.71
C ALA A 725 4.88 19.85 -8.47
N VAL A 726 5.46 19.74 -7.27
CA VAL A 726 4.69 19.66 -6.02
C VAL A 726 4.66 21.01 -5.32
N PHE A 727 3.48 21.37 -4.86
CA PHE A 727 3.19 22.60 -4.15
C PHE A 727 2.64 22.31 -2.77
N ARG A 728 2.72 23.31 -1.88
CA ARG A 728 1.97 23.38 -0.63
C ARG A 728 1.14 24.67 -0.65
N TRP A 729 -0.07 24.62 -0.15
CA TRP A 729 -0.82 25.83 0.05
C TRP A 729 -0.75 26.31 1.51
N GLU A 730 -0.72 27.64 1.67
CA GLU A 730 -0.72 28.33 2.96
C GLU A 730 -1.86 29.34 3.00
N GLU A 731 -2.76 29.22 3.96
CA GLU A 731 -3.88 30.14 4.11
C GLU A 731 -3.39 31.54 4.44
N ASN A 732 -3.97 32.54 3.79
CA ASN A 732 -3.73 33.94 4.14
C ASN A 732 -4.64 34.30 5.34
N LYS A 733 -4.09 34.17 6.53
CA LYS A 733 -4.74 34.57 7.79
C LYS A 733 -4.67 36.07 8.00
#